data_a2cfa933bd691f76b4b71b08d9ddcb97
#
_entry.id   a2cfa933bd691f76b4b71b08d9ddcb97
#
_cell.length_a   1.000
_cell.length_b   1.000
_cell.length_c   1.000
_cell.angle_alpha   90.00
_cell.angle_beta   90.00
_cell.angle_gamma   90.00
#
_symmetry.space_group_name_H-M   'P 1'
#
loop_
_entity.id
_entity.type
_entity.pdbx_description
1 polymer ?
#
loop_
_entity_poly.entity_id
_entity_poly.type
_entity_poly.pdbx_seq_one_letter_code
_entity_poly.pdbx_strand_id
1 'polypeptide(L)'
;MRQTTIITRTFLCLGLAISPSLLAEISITPPLTPPATQTVTPPPAATTPTDTAVTPESPAPTQAEPSVSMTVLEDDVPPTQDGSDPRAKIKDAVVKVHVVQHTYDTLSPWNSDSQKGSGSGLIIADNLILTNAHVASDATFLEIQRHSETKRYEAEVVYISHESDLAILRTKDANAYKNVTPLELGDLPKMQQSVEVYGFPIGGNTLSVTRGVVSRIEKQNYVHTGENLIAVQVDAAINFGNSGGPVISDGKVVGVAMQSGFLTENIGYMIPTPIIRHVLDDVKDGKVDGYGFHGFLTQSMENPAMRRKYGLGENQTGMLVYKVYKNSPADGKVQIDDIVTEIDGHKIENNGTVEFRPGEFIDHTHYIDMHQIGENITFKIIRNSQEQIVSLPLDKPGKEYLLVKPNEYDKQPTYFIFGGLVFMPLNQNVIDSMDGTPARIGALTYESPEEKRREAVILTKVLPADINKDYHHDSNLLIEKVNGANIRDFQDFYQKIQSSSTDYITLETADNYQLVIDRKEAIERQPQILAQYGVNADRSKDLQALTQAPQPAATAPIAEQAPAVTQTPVTTTIPTPAPPVTETAPISSAPVAPTPAAPATEAAPTPAPVAPIVAPPPVTAPIGPFVAPPSAPVAVPPTAPVTGNTQP
;
A
#
# COMPACT_ATOMS: atom_id res chain seq x y z
N MET A 1 28.89 -4.08 -10.50
CA MET A 1 28.14 -2.82 -10.48
C MET A 1 27.15 -2.87 -11.64
N ARG A 2 25.91 -3.23 -11.36
CA ARG A 2 24.80 -3.15 -12.33
C ARG A 2 23.79 -2.21 -11.75
N GLN A 3 23.50 -1.15 -12.46
CA GLN A 3 22.46 -0.18 -12.13
C GLN A 3 21.09 -0.83 -12.39
N THR A 4 20.25 -0.84 -11.37
CA THR A 4 18.87 -1.30 -11.47
C THR A 4 18.03 -0.13 -11.98
N THR A 5 17.55 -0.26 -13.21
CA THR A 5 16.60 0.71 -13.79
C THR A 5 15.19 0.23 -13.46
N ILE A 6 14.51 0.95 -12.59
CA ILE A 6 13.08 0.75 -12.31
C ILE A 6 12.30 1.45 -13.42
N ILE A 7 11.60 0.67 -14.24
CA ILE A 7 10.70 1.16 -15.30
C ILE A 7 9.26 1.02 -14.79
N THR A 8 8.64 2.14 -14.51
CA THR A 8 7.20 2.22 -14.25
C THR A 8 6.45 1.99 -15.56
N ARG A 9 5.65 0.92 -15.65
CA ARG A 9 4.80 0.62 -16.82
C ARG A 9 3.37 1.07 -16.56
N THR A 10 2.95 2.07 -17.30
CA THR A 10 1.55 2.42 -17.50
C THR A 10 0.89 1.36 -18.38
N PHE A 11 -0.16 0.69 -17.90
CA PHE A 11 -0.92 -0.30 -18.67
C PHE A 11 -1.80 0.40 -19.69
N LEU A 12 -1.53 0.12 -20.97
CA LEU A 12 -2.45 0.36 -22.07
C LEU A 12 -2.83 -1.01 -22.67
N CYS A 13 -4.02 -1.51 -22.36
CA CYS A 13 -4.55 -2.73 -22.96
C CYS A 13 -5.10 -2.43 -24.35
N LEU A 14 -4.42 -2.89 -25.41
CA LEU A 14 -4.99 -3.01 -26.74
C LEU A 14 -4.96 -4.49 -27.15
N GLY A 15 -6.11 -5.15 -27.11
CA GLY A 15 -6.30 -6.48 -27.64
C GLY A 15 -6.47 -6.43 -29.16
N LEU A 16 -5.59 -7.11 -29.91
CA LEU A 16 -5.80 -7.43 -31.32
C LEU A 16 -5.56 -8.93 -31.53
N ALA A 17 -6.63 -9.63 -31.87
CA ALA A 17 -6.57 -10.99 -32.37
C ALA A 17 -6.09 -10.96 -33.83
N ILE A 18 -5.01 -11.67 -34.15
CA ILE A 18 -4.56 -11.92 -35.54
C ILE A 18 -4.52 -13.43 -35.75
N SER A 19 -5.29 -13.85 -36.77
CA SER A 19 -5.33 -15.23 -37.27
C SER A 19 -4.01 -15.62 -37.97
N PRO A 20 -3.62 -16.91 -37.97
CA PRO A 20 -2.38 -17.36 -38.55
C PRO A 20 -2.57 -17.76 -40.01
N SER A 21 -2.01 -16.98 -40.93
CA SER A 21 -1.58 -17.46 -42.28
C SER A 21 -0.85 -16.35 -43.03
N LEU A 22 0.45 -16.41 -43.05
CA LEU A 22 1.34 -16.15 -44.20
C LEU A 22 2.80 -16.33 -43.76
N LEU A 23 3.35 -17.53 -44.03
CA LEU A 23 4.78 -17.75 -44.10
C LEU A 23 5.23 -17.30 -45.50
N ALA A 24 6.08 -16.29 -45.59
CA ALA A 24 6.86 -15.99 -46.79
C ALA A 24 8.27 -15.59 -46.37
N GLU A 25 9.23 -16.21 -47.04
CA GLU A 25 10.68 -16.20 -46.87
C GLU A 25 11.28 -14.79 -46.73
N ILE A 26 12.15 -14.60 -45.72
CA ILE A 26 13.07 -13.47 -45.67
C ILE A 26 14.50 -14.03 -45.68
N SER A 27 15.20 -13.71 -46.79
CA SER A 27 16.59 -14.01 -47.06
C SER A 27 17.51 -13.23 -46.12
N ILE A 28 18.43 -13.92 -45.46
CA ILE A 28 19.43 -13.33 -44.56
C ILE A 28 20.66 -12.91 -45.38
N THR A 29 20.96 -11.62 -45.41
CA THR A 29 22.23 -11.06 -45.89
C THR A 29 23.19 -10.83 -44.71
N PRO A 30 24.48 -11.16 -44.80
CA PRO A 30 25.44 -11.03 -43.71
C PRO A 30 25.91 -9.57 -43.49
N PRO A 31 26.41 -9.22 -42.31
CA PRO A 31 26.70 -7.83 -41.91
C PRO A 31 28.00 -7.31 -42.55
N LEU A 32 27.96 -6.05 -42.98
CA LEU A 32 29.06 -5.26 -43.48
C LEU A 32 30.05 -4.87 -42.37
N THR A 33 31.34 -4.99 -42.66
CA THR A 33 32.49 -4.58 -41.83
C THR A 33 32.55 -3.05 -41.64
N PRO A 34 32.95 -2.54 -40.46
CA PRO A 34 33.11 -1.10 -40.22
C PRO A 34 34.40 -0.54 -40.87
N PRO A 35 34.39 0.74 -41.32
CA PRO A 35 35.55 1.38 -41.90
C PRO A 35 36.59 1.83 -40.85
N ALA A 36 37.86 1.86 -41.32
CA ALA A 36 39.05 2.14 -40.54
C ALA A 36 39.09 3.55 -39.89
N THR A 37 39.61 3.58 -38.68
CA THR A 37 39.87 4.77 -37.84
C THR A 37 40.99 5.64 -38.48
N GLN A 38 40.70 6.90 -38.81
CA GLN A 38 41.69 7.90 -39.14
C GLN A 38 42.19 8.59 -37.88
N THR A 39 43.50 8.59 -37.68
CA THR A 39 44.24 9.31 -36.61
C THR A 39 44.31 10.79 -36.94
N VAL A 40 43.76 11.64 -36.06
CA VAL A 40 43.92 13.10 -36.14
C VAL A 40 44.98 13.54 -35.14
N THR A 41 46.01 14.23 -35.63
CA THR A 41 47.12 14.82 -34.89
C THR A 41 46.67 16.13 -34.20
N PRO A 42 47.08 16.43 -32.95
CA PRO A 42 46.73 17.68 -32.29
C PRO A 42 47.60 18.86 -32.73
N PRO A 43 47.05 20.12 -32.72
CA PRO A 43 47.81 21.31 -33.04
C PRO A 43 48.64 21.80 -31.84
N PRO A 44 49.71 22.64 -32.07
CA PRO A 44 50.69 22.99 -31.06
C PRO A 44 50.21 24.10 -30.09
N ALA A 45 50.81 24.08 -28.89
CA ALA A 45 50.53 24.96 -27.75
C ALA A 45 50.89 26.44 -28.04
N ALA A 46 50.02 27.34 -27.64
CA ALA A 46 50.27 28.78 -27.64
C ALA A 46 50.82 29.23 -26.26
N THR A 47 51.83 30.09 -26.35
CA THR A 47 52.64 30.65 -25.29
C THR A 47 51.87 31.70 -24.46
N THR A 48 52.08 31.68 -23.17
CA THR A 48 51.66 32.68 -22.16
C THR A 48 52.37 34.03 -22.33
N PRO A 49 51.72 35.19 -22.13
CA PRO A 49 52.40 36.44 -21.85
C PRO A 49 52.29 36.81 -20.36
N THR A 50 53.36 37.43 -19.93
CA THR A 50 53.79 37.82 -18.62
C THR A 50 52.95 38.98 -18.00
N ASP A 51 52.85 38.92 -16.69
CA ASP A 51 52.35 39.90 -15.74
C ASP A 51 52.78 41.36 -16.00
N THR A 52 51.80 42.29 -15.91
CA THR A 52 52.10 43.69 -15.54
C THR A 52 50.99 44.20 -14.62
N ALA A 53 51.37 44.56 -13.41
CA ALA A 53 50.53 45.12 -12.36
C ALA A 53 50.04 46.53 -12.76
N VAL A 54 48.71 46.75 -12.65
CA VAL A 54 48.11 48.09 -12.70
C VAL A 54 47.18 48.23 -11.48
N THR A 55 47.46 49.30 -10.72
CA THR A 55 46.73 49.77 -9.53
C THR A 55 45.31 50.17 -9.87
N PRO A 56 44.29 49.89 -9.02
CA PRO A 56 42.91 50.26 -9.33
C PRO A 56 42.62 51.73 -8.98
N GLU A 57 42.13 52.45 -9.97
CA GLU A 57 41.51 53.77 -9.85
C GLU A 57 40.03 53.61 -9.52
N SER A 58 39.53 54.41 -8.57
CA SER A 58 38.17 54.39 -8.03
C SER A 58 37.17 54.97 -9.03
N PRO A 59 36.06 54.29 -9.42
CA PRO A 59 35.02 54.89 -10.25
C PRO A 59 33.98 55.66 -9.43
N ALA A 60 33.52 56.75 -9.99
CA ALA A 60 32.51 57.68 -9.51
C ALA A 60 31.10 57.04 -9.49
N PRO A 61 30.12 57.62 -8.77
CA PRO A 61 28.85 56.96 -8.44
C PRO A 61 27.92 56.86 -9.66
N THR A 62 27.54 55.62 -10.01
CA THR A 62 26.47 55.32 -10.96
C THR A 62 25.11 55.38 -10.27
N GLN A 63 24.16 55.98 -10.97
CA GLN A 63 22.77 56.21 -10.55
C GLN A 63 22.08 54.94 -10.03
N ALA A 64 21.35 55.08 -8.93
CA ALA A 64 20.54 54.05 -8.31
C ALA A 64 19.41 53.59 -9.26
N GLU A 65 19.42 52.30 -9.58
CA GLU A 65 18.23 51.62 -10.09
C GLU A 65 17.13 51.54 -8.99
N PRO A 66 15.84 51.60 -9.32
CA PRO A 66 14.80 51.54 -8.32
C PRO A 66 14.80 50.13 -7.68
N SER A 67 15.15 50.11 -6.40
CA SER A 67 14.94 48.93 -5.57
C SER A 67 13.45 48.62 -5.53
N VAL A 68 13.04 47.51 -6.19
CA VAL A 68 11.74 46.89 -5.94
C VAL A 68 11.78 46.40 -4.52
N SER A 69 11.19 47.18 -3.62
CA SER A 69 10.91 46.76 -2.26
C SER A 69 9.89 45.63 -2.37
N MET A 70 10.39 44.38 -2.24
CA MET A 70 9.54 43.22 -2.04
C MET A 70 8.94 43.40 -0.65
N THR A 71 7.74 43.99 -0.61
CA THR A 71 6.91 44.00 0.58
C THR A 71 6.59 42.54 0.87
N VAL A 72 7.25 41.98 1.85
CA VAL A 72 6.80 40.74 2.50
C VAL A 72 5.44 41.10 3.09
N LEU A 73 4.38 40.65 2.44
CA LEU A 73 3.06 40.64 3.06
C LEU A 73 3.17 39.65 4.22
N GLU A 74 3.50 40.16 5.41
CA GLU A 74 3.14 39.51 6.65
C GLU A 74 1.61 39.49 6.63
N ASP A 75 1.04 38.33 6.30
CA ASP A 75 -0.37 38.08 6.50
C ASP A 75 -0.63 38.19 8.00
N ASP A 76 -1.09 39.34 8.42
CA ASP A 76 -1.63 39.60 9.74
C ASP A 76 -2.86 38.72 9.95
N VAL A 77 -2.64 37.51 10.48
CA VAL A 77 -3.70 36.84 11.21
C VAL A 77 -3.89 37.67 12.49
N PRO A 78 -5.02 38.37 12.67
CA PRO A 78 -5.20 39.21 13.83
C PRO A 78 -5.07 38.36 15.09
N PRO A 79 -4.34 38.81 16.12
CA PRO A 79 -4.25 38.11 17.39
C PRO A 79 -5.68 37.92 17.93
N THR A 80 -5.95 36.71 18.44
CA THR A 80 -7.20 36.45 19.18
C THR A 80 -7.34 37.46 20.30
N GLN A 81 -8.58 37.77 20.74
CA GLN A 81 -8.84 38.75 21.78
C GLN A 81 -8.10 38.50 23.12
N ASP A 82 -7.54 37.30 23.31
CA ASP A 82 -6.73 36.90 24.47
C ASP A 82 -5.22 36.98 24.23
N GLY A 83 -4.77 37.45 23.06
CA GLY A 83 -3.34 37.63 22.70
C GLY A 83 -2.60 36.31 22.43
N SER A 84 -3.26 35.16 22.36
CA SER A 84 -2.64 33.88 22.03
C SER A 84 -2.47 33.72 20.53
N ASP A 85 -1.29 33.27 20.07
CA ASP A 85 -1.06 32.86 18.67
C ASP A 85 -1.91 31.62 18.36
N PRO A 86 -2.89 31.67 17.44
CA PRO A 86 -3.67 30.50 17.05
C PRO A 86 -2.79 29.34 16.58
N ARG A 87 -1.65 29.64 15.99
CA ARG A 87 -0.65 28.67 15.53
C ARG A 87 0.07 27.96 16.68
N ALA A 88 0.16 28.58 17.88
CA ALA A 88 0.75 27.93 19.05
C ALA A 88 -0.02 26.66 19.44
N LYS A 89 -1.37 26.72 19.46
CA LYS A 89 -2.23 25.56 19.76
C LYS A 89 -2.02 24.42 18.75
N ILE A 90 -1.85 24.76 17.46
CA ILE A 90 -1.59 23.76 16.43
C ILE A 90 -0.22 23.10 16.66
N LYS A 91 0.83 23.92 16.88
CA LYS A 91 2.20 23.41 17.12
C LYS A 91 2.28 22.49 18.33
N ASP A 92 1.55 22.79 19.42
CA ASP A 92 1.53 22.00 20.65
C ASP A 92 0.85 20.64 20.47
N ALA A 93 -0.08 20.53 19.51
CA ALA A 93 -0.79 19.28 19.18
C ALA A 93 -0.05 18.41 18.14
N VAL A 94 1.03 18.90 17.52
CA VAL A 94 1.83 18.12 16.56
C VAL A 94 2.96 17.42 17.29
N VAL A 95 3.11 16.12 17.01
CA VAL A 95 4.12 15.27 17.63
C VAL A 95 5.04 14.65 16.58
N LYS A 96 6.31 14.46 16.95
CA LYS A 96 7.23 13.59 16.19
C LYS A 96 7.00 12.16 16.62
N VAL A 97 6.84 11.26 15.65
CA VAL A 97 6.73 9.81 15.86
C VAL A 97 8.11 9.19 15.59
N HIS A 98 8.62 8.43 16.54
CA HIS A 98 9.82 7.62 16.41
C HIS A 98 9.41 6.16 16.43
N VAL A 99 9.89 5.39 15.47
CA VAL A 99 9.51 3.99 15.31
C VAL A 99 10.74 3.10 15.09
N VAL A 100 10.67 1.89 15.63
CA VAL A 100 11.54 0.78 15.24
C VAL A 100 10.63 -0.25 14.57
N GLN A 101 10.79 -0.41 13.28
CA GLN A 101 10.03 -1.35 12.45
C GLN A 101 10.81 -2.64 12.29
N HIS A 102 10.11 -3.78 12.28
CA HIS A 102 10.67 -5.11 12.08
C HIS A 102 9.99 -5.76 10.88
N THR A 103 10.60 -5.61 9.73
CA THR A 103 10.06 -6.07 8.44
C THR A 103 10.63 -7.43 8.06
N TYR A 104 9.79 -8.29 7.51
CA TYR A 104 10.21 -9.59 6.99
C TYR A 104 10.52 -9.51 5.48
N ASP A 105 11.52 -10.28 5.03
CA ASP A 105 11.73 -10.50 3.61
C ASP A 105 10.60 -11.41 3.07
N THR A 106 9.80 -10.91 2.15
CA THR A 106 8.65 -11.64 1.61
C THR A 106 9.06 -13.00 1.03
N LEU A 107 10.11 -13.05 0.22
CA LEU A 107 10.55 -14.30 -0.42
C LEU A 107 11.47 -15.16 0.46
N SER A 108 11.91 -14.65 1.61
CA SER A 108 12.67 -15.39 2.62
C SER A 108 12.11 -15.10 4.02
N PRO A 109 10.87 -15.52 4.33
CA PRO A 109 10.12 -15.03 5.49
C PRO A 109 10.70 -15.38 6.86
N TRP A 110 11.75 -16.19 6.89
CA TRP A 110 12.58 -16.46 8.09
C TRP A 110 13.62 -15.38 8.35
N ASN A 111 13.90 -14.53 7.37
CA ASN A 111 14.78 -13.36 7.50
C ASN A 111 13.94 -12.13 7.80
N SER A 112 14.52 -11.27 8.64
CA SER A 112 13.89 -9.99 8.98
C SER A 112 14.96 -8.94 9.22
N ASP A 113 14.60 -7.69 9.04
CA ASP A 113 15.45 -6.54 9.33
C ASP A 113 14.74 -5.58 10.28
N SER A 114 15.53 -4.86 11.09
CA SER A 114 15.01 -3.87 12.01
C SER A 114 15.54 -2.50 11.63
N GLN A 115 14.64 -1.61 11.27
CA GLN A 115 14.96 -0.26 10.83
C GLN A 115 14.37 0.79 11.78
N LYS A 116 15.09 1.91 11.93
CA LYS A 116 14.58 3.08 12.66
C LYS A 116 13.98 4.07 11.67
N GLY A 117 12.74 4.42 11.92
CA GLY A 117 12.01 5.42 11.16
C GLY A 117 11.58 6.61 12.02
N SER A 118 11.10 7.63 11.37
CA SER A 118 10.37 8.73 12.03
C SER A 118 9.35 9.33 11.09
N GLY A 119 8.26 9.80 11.67
CA GLY A 119 7.20 10.54 11.00
C GLY A 119 6.66 11.63 11.91
N SER A 120 5.50 12.13 11.57
CA SER A 120 4.75 13.12 12.32
C SER A 120 3.40 12.55 12.75
N GLY A 121 2.75 13.19 13.69
CA GLY A 121 1.40 12.87 14.12
C GLY A 121 0.72 14.09 14.70
N LEU A 122 -0.59 13.98 14.93
CA LEU A 122 -1.38 15.03 15.53
C LEU A 122 -2.26 14.47 16.66
N ILE A 123 -2.33 15.20 17.75
CA ILE A 123 -3.21 14.87 18.88
C ILE A 123 -4.63 15.29 18.50
N ILE A 124 -5.54 14.31 18.50
CA ILE A 124 -6.97 14.47 18.28
C ILE A 124 -7.73 14.22 19.60
N ALA A 125 -9.07 14.23 19.57
CA ALA A 125 -9.89 13.97 20.75
C ALA A 125 -9.50 12.68 21.49
N ASP A 126 -9.93 12.54 22.73
CA ASP A 126 -9.83 11.33 23.58
C ASP A 126 -8.40 10.82 23.84
N ASN A 127 -7.42 11.74 23.83
CA ASN A 127 -6.01 11.39 24.01
C ASN A 127 -5.49 10.37 22.96
N LEU A 128 -5.95 10.52 21.74
CA LEU A 128 -5.49 9.74 20.59
C LEU A 128 -4.56 10.57 19.72
N ILE A 129 -3.67 9.89 19.03
CA ILE A 129 -2.72 10.49 18.09
C ILE A 129 -2.96 9.85 16.74
N LEU A 130 -3.27 10.66 15.74
CA LEU A 130 -3.42 10.22 14.37
C LEU A 130 -2.07 10.37 13.64
N THR A 131 -1.71 9.36 12.86
CA THR A 131 -0.52 9.34 11.99
C THR A 131 -0.80 8.47 10.76
N ASN A 132 0.17 8.27 9.87
CA ASN A 132 0.03 7.32 8.77
C ASN A 132 0.29 5.86 9.22
N ALA A 133 -0.35 4.92 8.52
CA ALA A 133 -0.11 3.49 8.72
C ALA A 133 1.33 3.12 8.34
N HIS A 134 1.87 3.63 7.22
CA HIS A 134 3.27 3.36 6.82
C HIS A 134 4.32 3.87 7.82
N VAL A 135 3.96 4.84 8.68
CA VAL A 135 4.82 5.28 9.79
C VAL A 135 4.77 4.30 10.96
N ALA A 136 3.61 3.68 11.21
CA ALA A 136 3.35 2.87 12.40
C ALA A 136 3.34 1.36 12.13
N SER A 137 3.34 0.91 10.86
CA SER A 137 3.32 -0.51 10.52
C SER A 137 4.62 -1.22 10.91
N ASP A 138 4.50 -2.52 11.17
CA ASP A 138 5.61 -3.39 11.57
C ASP A 138 6.38 -2.89 12.80
N ALA A 139 5.76 -2.03 13.62
CA ALA A 139 6.38 -1.42 14.76
C ALA A 139 6.60 -2.42 15.90
N THR A 140 7.84 -2.56 16.33
CA THR A 140 8.21 -3.25 17.58
C THR A 140 8.39 -2.29 18.74
N PHE A 141 8.61 -1.02 18.45
CA PHE A 141 8.74 0.03 19.45
C PHE A 141 8.34 1.38 18.86
N LEU A 142 7.52 2.12 19.58
CA LEU A 142 7.02 3.45 19.21
C LEU A 142 7.20 4.43 20.35
N GLU A 143 7.66 5.63 20.04
CA GLU A 143 7.68 6.77 20.95
C GLU A 143 7.15 8.01 20.24
N ILE A 144 6.50 8.87 20.97
CA ILE A 144 6.17 10.22 20.50
C ILE A 144 6.98 11.27 21.26
N GLN A 145 7.26 12.38 20.59
CA GLN A 145 7.93 13.54 21.18
C GLN A 145 7.15 14.80 20.79
N ARG A 146 6.75 15.58 21.78
CA ARG A 146 6.04 16.84 21.55
C ARG A 146 6.99 17.92 21.03
N HIS A 147 6.44 18.87 20.28
CA HIS A 147 7.15 20.08 19.92
C HIS A 147 7.72 20.79 21.16
N SER A 148 8.96 21.25 21.07
CA SER A 148 9.68 21.95 22.14
C SER A 148 9.98 21.15 23.42
N GLU A 149 9.73 19.83 23.45
CA GLU A 149 10.11 18.95 24.54
C GLU A 149 11.26 18.03 24.14
N THR A 150 12.10 17.69 25.13
CA THR A 150 13.15 16.67 24.96
C THR A 150 12.68 15.28 25.39
N LYS A 151 11.59 15.24 26.18
CA LYS A 151 11.02 13.99 26.67
C LYS A 151 10.31 13.24 25.54
N ARG A 152 10.52 11.92 25.51
CA ARG A 152 9.77 11.00 24.68
C ARG A 152 8.81 10.19 25.53
N TYR A 153 7.71 9.82 24.95
CA TYR A 153 6.64 9.06 25.57
C TYR A 153 6.41 7.79 24.77
N GLU A 154 6.52 6.63 25.42
CA GLU A 154 6.21 5.35 24.78
C GLU A 154 4.76 5.34 24.32
N ALA A 155 4.52 4.85 23.12
CA ALA A 155 3.22 4.78 22.49
C ALA A 155 2.94 3.38 21.94
N GLU A 156 1.67 3.07 21.78
CA GLU A 156 1.19 1.83 21.18
C GLU A 156 0.21 2.13 20.04
N VAL A 157 0.17 1.24 19.04
CA VAL A 157 -0.84 1.27 18.01
C VAL A 157 -2.15 0.76 18.60
N VAL A 158 -3.20 1.58 18.58
CA VAL A 158 -4.55 1.19 19.02
C VAL A 158 -5.34 0.62 17.85
N TYR A 159 -5.30 1.32 16.72
CA TYR A 159 -5.93 0.92 15.47
C TYR A 159 -5.01 1.26 14.30
N ILE A 160 -5.03 0.43 13.26
CA ILE A 160 -4.32 0.69 12.01
C ILE A 160 -5.20 0.30 10.83
N SER A 161 -5.42 1.25 9.93
CA SER A 161 -6.08 1.03 8.64
C SER A 161 -5.03 1.17 7.54
N HIS A 162 -4.49 0.05 7.09
CA HIS A 162 -3.52 0.07 6.01
C HIS A 162 -4.16 0.60 4.72
N GLU A 163 -5.38 0.18 4.40
CA GLU A 163 -6.13 0.60 3.20
C GLU A 163 -6.22 2.14 3.10
N SER A 164 -6.45 2.81 4.23
CA SER A 164 -6.50 4.29 4.31
C SER A 164 -5.16 4.95 4.56
N ASP A 165 -4.09 4.18 4.77
CA ASP A 165 -2.78 4.65 5.25
C ASP A 165 -2.89 5.53 6.51
N LEU A 166 -3.73 5.14 7.48
CA LEU A 166 -3.93 5.84 8.76
C LEU A 166 -3.71 4.90 9.94
N ALA A 167 -3.12 5.43 11.01
CA ALA A 167 -2.96 4.74 12.28
C ALA A 167 -3.34 5.64 13.46
N ILE A 168 -3.92 5.04 14.48
CA ILE A 168 -4.29 5.70 15.72
C ILE A 168 -3.39 5.15 16.83
N LEU A 169 -2.61 6.03 17.43
CA LEU A 169 -1.70 5.72 18.52
C LEU A 169 -2.23 6.25 19.85
N ARG A 170 -1.76 5.65 20.93
CA ARG A 170 -2.00 6.11 22.29
C ARG A 170 -0.73 5.98 23.11
N THR A 171 -0.48 6.91 24.03
CA THR A 171 0.54 6.79 25.06
C THR A 171 -0.10 6.58 26.43
N LYS A 172 0.54 5.75 27.27
CA LYS A 172 0.10 5.49 28.65
C LYS A 172 0.41 6.64 29.60
N ASP A 173 1.37 7.50 29.26
CA ASP A 173 1.73 8.67 30.08
C ASP A 173 0.84 9.86 29.74
N ALA A 174 -0.13 10.14 30.62
CA ALA A 174 -1.06 11.26 30.47
C ALA A 174 -0.37 12.64 30.38
N ASN A 175 0.92 12.76 30.78
CA ASN A 175 1.65 14.01 30.63
C ASN A 175 1.89 14.38 29.15
N ALA A 176 1.85 13.40 28.24
CA ALA A 176 1.95 13.65 26.80
C ALA A 176 0.81 14.56 26.28
N TYR A 177 -0.33 14.58 26.95
CA TYR A 177 -1.52 15.34 26.55
C TYR A 177 -1.76 16.59 27.40
N LYS A 178 -0.89 16.81 28.41
CA LYS A 178 -1.09 17.91 29.35
C LYS A 178 -0.95 19.28 28.64
N ASN A 179 -1.94 20.15 28.86
CA ASN A 179 -2.02 21.49 28.27
C ASN A 179 -2.07 21.51 26.73
N VAL A 180 -2.45 20.39 26.09
CA VAL A 180 -2.68 20.32 24.63
C VAL A 180 -4.17 20.47 24.38
N THR A 181 -4.52 21.31 23.42
CA THR A 181 -5.86 21.37 22.86
C THR A 181 -5.90 20.45 21.64
N PRO A 182 -6.71 19.38 21.63
CA PRO A 182 -6.83 18.52 20.45
C PRO A 182 -7.26 19.32 19.22
N LEU A 183 -6.75 18.93 18.04
CA LEU A 183 -7.11 19.59 16.80
C LEU A 183 -8.48 19.09 16.30
N GLU A 184 -9.27 20.03 15.80
CA GLU A 184 -10.58 19.75 15.20
C GLU A 184 -10.46 19.43 13.72
N LEU A 185 -11.26 18.47 13.25
CA LEU A 185 -11.37 18.17 11.83
C LEU A 185 -12.26 19.21 11.12
N GLY A 186 -11.74 19.78 10.04
CA GLY A 186 -12.49 20.61 9.10
C GLY A 186 -13.21 19.78 8.04
N ASP A 187 -13.73 20.46 7.01
CA ASP A 187 -14.32 19.82 5.83
C ASP A 187 -13.29 19.59 4.74
N LEU A 188 -13.66 18.83 3.70
CA LEU A 188 -12.85 18.67 2.50
C LEU A 188 -12.59 20.06 1.88
N PRO A 189 -11.32 20.49 1.73
CA PRO A 189 -11.00 21.83 1.27
C PRO A 189 -11.44 22.05 -0.19
N LYS A 190 -11.50 23.31 -0.61
CA LYS A 190 -11.80 23.68 -1.99
C LYS A 190 -10.53 23.85 -2.80
N MET A 191 -10.65 23.76 -4.11
CA MET A 191 -9.58 24.15 -5.03
C MET A 191 -9.06 25.56 -4.71
N GLN A 192 -7.73 25.76 -4.79
CA GLN A 192 -7.05 27.02 -4.50
C GLN A 192 -7.13 27.49 -3.02
N GLN A 193 -7.72 26.70 -2.11
CA GLN A 193 -7.72 27.02 -0.68
C GLN A 193 -6.32 26.89 -0.10
N SER A 194 -5.90 27.91 0.69
CA SER A 194 -4.58 27.93 1.33
C SER A 194 -4.49 26.87 2.42
N VAL A 195 -3.36 26.17 2.46
CA VAL A 195 -3.07 25.12 3.45
C VAL A 195 -1.67 25.30 4.05
N GLU A 196 -1.51 24.89 5.31
CA GLU A 196 -0.25 24.79 6.01
C GLU A 196 0.00 23.34 6.43
N VAL A 197 1.17 22.78 6.08
CA VAL A 197 1.59 21.43 6.45
C VAL A 197 2.55 21.51 7.62
N TYR A 198 2.22 20.85 8.72
CA TYR A 198 3.04 20.79 9.93
C TYR A 198 3.68 19.41 10.06
N GLY A 199 4.99 19.34 10.34
CA GLY A 199 5.65 18.04 10.53
C GLY A 199 7.12 18.15 10.90
N PHE A 200 7.75 16.98 11.06
CA PHE A 200 9.18 16.86 11.45
C PHE A 200 9.96 16.16 10.32
N PRO A 201 10.40 16.92 9.30
CA PRO A 201 11.13 16.33 8.18
C PRO A 201 12.42 15.64 8.65
N ILE A 202 12.85 14.61 7.91
CA ILE A 202 14.08 13.85 8.19
C ILE A 202 15.27 14.81 8.22
N GLY A 203 16.16 14.61 9.21
CA GLY A 203 17.36 15.43 9.43
C GLY A 203 17.16 16.57 10.43
N GLY A 204 15.91 16.83 10.88
CA GLY A 204 15.59 17.85 11.89
C GLY A 204 14.86 17.30 13.12
N ASN A 205 15.01 17.99 14.26
CA ASN A 205 14.22 17.74 15.48
C ASN A 205 13.25 18.88 15.77
N THR A 206 13.23 19.90 14.94
CA THR A 206 12.35 21.06 15.07
C THR A 206 11.17 20.91 14.13
N LEU A 207 10.01 21.38 14.59
CA LEU A 207 8.79 21.41 13.79
C LEU A 207 9.00 22.33 12.57
N SER A 208 8.67 21.82 11.40
CA SER A 208 8.63 22.57 10.14
C SER A 208 7.19 22.90 9.79
N VAL A 209 6.98 24.05 9.18
CA VAL A 209 5.69 24.47 8.62
C VAL A 209 5.94 24.91 7.18
N THR A 210 5.27 24.25 6.23
CA THR A 210 5.27 24.65 4.82
C THR A 210 3.89 25.11 4.42
N ARG A 211 3.78 26.06 3.49
CA ARG A 211 2.51 26.64 3.04
C ARG A 211 2.34 26.42 1.54
N GLY A 212 1.10 26.20 1.12
CA GLY A 212 0.72 26.08 -0.28
C GLY A 212 -0.78 26.21 -0.44
N VAL A 213 -1.28 25.74 -1.59
CA VAL A 213 -2.72 25.71 -1.92
C VAL A 213 -3.14 24.32 -2.38
N VAL A 214 -4.43 24.06 -2.30
CA VAL A 214 -5.04 22.86 -2.90
C VAL A 214 -4.99 22.98 -4.43
N SER A 215 -4.27 22.07 -5.06
CA SER A 215 -4.06 22.05 -6.51
C SER A 215 -5.09 21.18 -7.23
N ARG A 216 -5.51 20.05 -6.62
CA ARG A 216 -6.40 19.07 -7.23
C ARG A 216 -7.02 18.14 -6.19
N ILE A 217 -8.25 17.67 -6.46
CA ILE A 217 -8.93 16.64 -5.66
C ILE A 217 -9.30 15.51 -6.62
N GLU A 218 -8.80 14.31 -6.37
CA GLU A 218 -9.01 13.16 -7.25
C GLU A 218 -8.81 11.85 -6.49
N LYS A 219 -9.19 10.72 -7.06
CA LYS A 219 -8.77 9.42 -6.55
C LYS A 219 -7.33 9.13 -6.98
N GLN A 220 -6.52 8.69 -6.04
CA GLN A 220 -5.12 8.34 -6.23
C GLN A 220 -4.81 6.99 -5.60
N ASN A 221 -3.86 6.26 -6.20
CA ASN A 221 -3.32 5.08 -5.56
C ASN A 221 -2.43 5.50 -4.37
N TYR A 222 -2.80 5.09 -3.17
CA TYR A 222 -2.00 5.30 -1.97
C TYR A 222 -0.74 4.43 -2.06
N VAL A 223 0.43 5.05 -1.94
CA VAL A 223 1.72 4.35 -2.16
C VAL A 223 1.90 3.18 -1.21
N HIS A 224 1.36 3.27 0.00
CA HIS A 224 1.49 2.23 1.01
C HIS A 224 0.84 0.90 0.59
N THR A 225 -0.35 0.95 -0.01
CA THR A 225 -1.16 -0.26 -0.28
C THR A 225 -1.53 -0.45 -1.75
N GLY A 226 -1.46 0.60 -2.57
CA GLY A 226 -2.02 0.62 -3.90
C GLY A 226 -3.54 0.84 -3.95
N GLU A 227 -4.20 1.02 -2.78
CA GLU A 227 -5.64 1.32 -2.74
C GLU A 227 -5.93 2.67 -3.41
N ASN A 228 -7.02 2.70 -4.20
CA ASN A 228 -7.41 3.88 -4.95
C ASN A 228 -8.48 4.66 -4.20
N LEU A 229 -8.07 5.66 -3.41
CA LEU A 229 -8.94 6.48 -2.56
C LEU A 229 -8.82 7.97 -2.91
N ILE A 230 -9.79 8.77 -2.46
CA ILE A 230 -9.72 10.22 -2.62
C ILE A 230 -8.48 10.78 -1.93
N ALA A 231 -7.71 11.58 -2.66
CA ALA A 231 -6.58 12.32 -2.17
C ALA A 231 -6.66 13.78 -2.61
N VAL A 232 -6.04 14.66 -1.85
CA VAL A 232 -5.94 16.08 -2.20
C VAL A 232 -4.48 16.39 -2.50
N GLN A 233 -4.23 16.86 -3.72
CA GLN A 233 -2.93 17.35 -4.13
C GLN A 233 -2.73 18.78 -3.65
N VAL A 234 -1.56 19.06 -3.08
CA VAL A 234 -1.13 20.38 -2.64
C VAL A 234 0.25 20.71 -3.22
N ASP A 235 0.54 21.99 -3.42
CA ASP A 235 1.87 22.47 -3.82
C ASP A 235 2.77 22.82 -2.64
N ALA A 236 2.26 22.70 -1.40
CA ALA A 236 3.08 22.77 -0.19
C ALA A 236 4.10 21.62 -0.19
N ALA A 237 5.35 21.92 0.17
CA ALA A 237 6.41 20.93 0.22
C ALA A 237 6.12 19.86 1.29
N ILE A 238 5.87 18.62 0.84
CA ILE A 238 5.76 17.42 1.69
C ILE A 238 7.03 16.59 1.47
N ASN A 239 7.84 16.49 2.51
CA ASN A 239 9.11 15.76 2.51
C ASN A 239 9.02 14.56 3.46
N PHE A 240 9.93 13.59 3.29
CA PHE A 240 10.06 12.46 4.22
C PHE A 240 10.13 12.94 5.68
N GLY A 241 9.28 12.38 6.53
CA GLY A 241 9.11 12.75 7.93
C GLY A 241 7.93 13.68 8.20
N ASN A 242 7.40 14.42 7.20
CA ASN A 242 6.14 15.15 7.32
C ASN A 242 4.92 14.20 7.32
N SER A 243 5.07 12.98 6.80
CA SER A 243 4.03 11.94 6.79
C SER A 243 3.41 11.77 8.18
N GLY A 244 2.08 11.76 8.26
CA GLY A 244 1.31 11.71 9.50
C GLY A 244 1.04 13.08 10.15
N GLY A 245 1.70 14.13 9.68
CA GLY A 245 1.49 15.50 10.18
C GLY A 245 0.21 16.13 9.64
N PRO A 246 -0.43 17.05 10.40
CA PRO A 246 -1.65 17.69 9.96
C PRO A 246 -1.43 18.67 8.81
N VAL A 247 -2.39 18.69 7.90
CA VAL A 247 -2.58 19.76 6.93
C VAL A 247 -3.72 20.64 7.43
N ILE A 248 -3.43 21.91 7.66
CA ILE A 248 -4.32 22.87 8.32
C ILE A 248 -4.82 23.89 7.31
N SER A 249 -6.10 24.17 7.37
CA SER A 249 -6.72 25.33 6.72
C SER A 249 -7.74 25.95 7.66
N ASP A 250 -7.76 27.28 7.75
CA ASP A 250 -8.66 28.03 8.63
C ASP A 250 -8.65 27.53 10.09
N GLY A 251 -7.46 27.12 10.58
CA GLY A 251 -7.26 26.64 11.96
C GLY A 251 -7.75 25.21 12.21
N LYS A 252 -8.25 24.49 11.22
CA LYS A 252 -8.77 23.12 11.33
C LYS A 252 -7.95 22.14 10.47
N VAL A 253 -7.95 20.88 10.86
CA VAL A 253 -7.32 19.81 10.10
C VAL A 253 -8.17 19.49 8.88
N VAL A 254 -7.63 19.69 7.68
CA VAL A 254 -8.30 19.33 6.40
C VAL A 254 -7.75 18.05 5.79
N GLY A 255 -6.65 17.54 6.35
CA GLY A 255 -6.04 16.28 5.95
C GLY A 255 -4.80 15.93 6.76
N VAL A 256 -4.23 14.77 6.44
CA VAL A 256 -2.95 14.26 6.96
C VAL A 256 -1.97 14.14 5.79
N ALA A 257 -0.78 14.70 5.93
CA ALA A 257 0.27 14.59 4.91
C ALA A 257 0.64 13.11 4.70
N MET A 258 0.67 12.65 3.44
CA MET A 258 0.85 11.24 3.12
C MET A 258 2.12 11.00 2.34
N GLN A 259 2.20 11.50 1.11
CA GLN A 259 3.27 11.20 0.16
C GLN A 259 3.59 12.38 -0.73
N SER A 260 4.81 12.41 -1.27
CA SER A 260 5.20 13.31 -2.36
C SER A 260 5.19 12.55 -3.69
N GLY A 261 4.97 13.26 -4.78
CA GLY A 261 5.10 12.69 -6.12
C GLY A 261 6.53 12.18 -6.36
N PHE A 262 6.67 10.92 -6.77
CA PHE A 262 7.98 10.35 -7.10
C PHE A 262 8.52 11.01 -8.38
N LEU A 263 9.72 11.58 -8.33
CA LEU A 263 10.37 12.33 -9.42
C LEU A 263 9.68 13.66 -9.83
N THR A 264 8.79 14.20 -9.01
CA THR A 264 8.14 15.49 -9.27
C THR A 264 8.41 16.45 -8.12
N GLU A 265 8.80 17.68 -8.44
CA GLU A 265 8.95 18.74 -7.45
C GLU A 265 7.59 19.40 -7.19
N ASN A 266 7.33 19.83 -5.96
CA ASN A 266 6.14 20.58 -5.55
C ASN A 266 4.80 19.85 -5.79
N ILE A 267 4.80 18.50 -5.70
CA ILE A 267 3.59 17.70 -5.69
C ILE A 267 3.56 16.91 -4.39
N GLY A 268 2.69 17.31 -3.48
CA GLY A 268 2.39 16.59 -2.26
C GLY A 268 0.93 16.11 -2.26
N TYR A 269 0.66 15.00 -1.61
CA TYR A 269 -0.69 14.48 -1.40
C TYR A 269 -1.00 14.37 0.08
N MET A 270 -2.23 14.67 0.44
CA MET A 270 -2.76 14.42 1.78
C MET A 270 -3.99 13.54 1.73
N ILE A 271 -4.17 12.76 2.79
CA ILE A 271 -5.39 12.00 3.09
C ILE A 271 -6.41 13.00 3.62
N PRO A 272 -7.53 13.24 2.92
CA PRO A 272 -8.47 14.27 3.33
C PRO A 272 -9.41 13.80 4.46
N THR A 273 -10.06 14.77 5.09
CA THR A 273 -10.97 14.53 6.24
C THR A 273 -12.12 13.56 5.98
N PRO A 274 -12.70 13.37 4.79
CA PRO A 274 -13.68 12.30 4.57
C PRO A 274 -13.12 10.91 4.90
N ILE A 275 -11.89 10.59 4.46
CA ILE A 275 -11.23 9.32 4.77
C ILE A 275 -10.89 9.22 6.26
N ILE A 276 -10.40 10.32 6.87
CA ILE A 276 -10.10 10.34 8.30
C ILE A 276 -11.39 10.06 9.12
N ARG A 277 -12.51 10.69 8.74
CA ARG A 277 -13.81 10.46 9.41
C ARG A 277 -14.28 9.02 9.23
N HIS A 278 -14.13 8.45 8.01
CA HIS A 278 -14.48 7.06 7.73
C HIS A 278 -13.74 6.12 8.71
N VAL A 279 -12.42 6.25 8.85
CA VAL A 279 -11.63 5.43 9.79
C VAL A 279 -12.01 5.67 11.24
N LEU A 280 -12.27 6.93 11.65
CA LEU A 280 -12.69 7.24 13.01
C LEU A 280 -14.10 6.73 13.33
N ASP A 281 -14.96 6.60 12.32
CA ASP A 281 -16.29 6.00 12.47
C ASP A 281 -16.20 4.48 12.53
N ASP A 282 -15.35 3.89 11.69
CA ASP A 282 -15.07 2.45 11.61
C ASP A 282 -14.60 1.89 12.97
N VAL A 283 -13.65 2.57 13.63
CA VAL A 283 -13.09 2.09 14.90
C VAL A 283 -14.03 2.24 16.12
N LYS A 284 -15.22 2.81 15.97
CA LYS A 284 -16.15 3.01 17.11
C LYS A 284 -16.67 1.71 17.71
N ASP A 285 -16.75 0.66 16.94
CA ASP A 285 -17.14 -0.68 17.40
C ASP A 285 -15.95 -1.52 17.90
N GLY A 286 -14.74 -0.96 17.83
CA GLY A 286 -13.49 -1.61 18.28
C GLY A 286 -12.75 -2.38 17.19
N LYS A 287 -13.11 -2.22 15.91
CA LYS A 287 -12.49 -2.89 14.77
C LYS A 287 -12.11 -1.90 13.70
N VAL A 288 -11.31 -2.37 12.74
CA VAL A 288 -11.05 -1.70 11.45
C VAL A 288 -11.55 -2.64 10.37
N ASP A 289 -12.73 -2.39 9.86
CA ASP A 289 -13.37 -3.24 8.85
C ASP A 289 -12.94 -2.86 7.43
N GLY A 290 -12.57 -1.58 7.19
CA GLY A 290 -12.08 -1.08 5.91
C GLY A 290 -13.21 -0.72 4.93
N TYR A 291 -13.01 -1.00 3.63
CA TYR A 291 -13.94 -0.58 2.57
C TYR A 291 -14.73 -1.74 2.02
N GLY A 292 -16.03 -1.51 1.83
CA GLY A 292 -16.94 -2.47 1.23
C GLY A 292 -16.70 -2.62 -0.28
N PHE A 293 -17.18 -3.73 -0.85
CA PHE A 293 -17.06 -4.03 -2.27
C PHE A 293 -18.42 -4.32 -2.89
N HIS A 294 -18.77 -3.58 -3.94
CA HIS A 294 -20.05 -3.74 -4.63
C HIS A 294 -20.13 -4.97 -5.55
N GLY A 295 -18.96 -5.51 -5.99
CA GLY A 295 -18.89 -6.82 -6.63
C GLY A 295 -18.91 -6.84 -8.16
N PHE A 296 -18.73 -5.72 -8.87
CA PHE A 296 -18.61 -5.70 -10.33
C PHE A 296 -17.59 -4.68 -10.82
N LEU A 297 -17.15 -4.83 -12.08
CA LEU A 297 -16.25 -3.90 -12.75
C LEU A 297 -16.93 -3.31 -13.99
N THR A 298 -16.64 -2.04 -14.25
CA THR A 298 -17.20 -1.27 -15.35
C THR A 298 -16.13 -0.79 -16.32
N GLN A 299 -16.52 -0.50 -17.54
CA GLN A 299 -15.69 0.17 -18.55
C GLN A 299 -16.36 1.41 -19.11
N SER A 300 -15.53 2.37 -19.55
CA SER A 300 -15.96 3.61 -20.16
C SER A 300 -16.85 3.40 -21.40
N MET A 301 -17.86 4.25 -21.52
CA MET A 301 -18.76 4.32 -22.68
C MET A 301 -18.58 5.60 -23.51
N GLU A 302 -17.41 6.23 -23.48
CA GLU A 302 -17.13 7.41 -24.30
C GLU A 302 -17.22 7.13 -25.81
N ASN A 303 -16.96 5.86 -26.21
CA ASN A 303 -17.06 5.47 -27.61
C ASN A 303 -18.51 5.53 -28.14
N PRO A 304 -18.82 6.38 -29.13
CA PRO A 304 -20.18 6.50 -29.65
C PRO A 304 -20.75 5.21 -30.27
N ALA A 305 -19.89 4.34 -30.83
CA ALA A 305 -20.35 3.07 -31.39
C ALA A 305 -20.80 2.11 -30.29
N MET A 306 -20.11 2.13 -29.13
CA MET A 306 -20.49 1.35 -27.94
C MET A 306 -21.86 1.83 -27.42
N ARG A 307 -22.06 3.15 -27.23
CA ARG A 307 -23.34 3.69 -26.78
C ARG A 307 -24.49 3.29 -27.73
N ARG A 308 -24.29 3.41 -29.05
CA ARG A 308 -25.31 2.99 -30.05
C ARG A 308 -25.59 1.48 -29.99
N LYS A 309 -24.56 0.65 -29.83
CA LYS A 309 -24.71 -0.81 -29.72
C LYS A 309 -25.61 -1.21 -28.53
N TYR A 310 -25.43 -0.54 -27.41
CA TYR A 310 -26.17 -0.81 -26.17
C TYR A 310 -27.44 0.06 -26.02
N GLY A 311 -27.81 0.84 -27.04
CA GLY A 311 -29.06 1.60 -27.08
C GLY A 311 -29.09 2.82 -26.15
N LEU A 312 -27.93 3.36 -25.77
CA LEU A 312 -27.85 4.57 -24.96
C LEU A 312 -28.20 5.79 -25.83
N GLY A 313 -29.18 6.57 -25.40
CA GLY A 313 -29.58 7.82 -26.08
C GLY A 313 -28.50 8.89 -26.04
N GLU A 314 -28.60 9.92 -26.90
CA GLU A 314 -27.56 10.96 -26.98
C GLU A 314 -27.32 11.71 -25.67
N ASN A 315 -28.35 11.88 -24.84
CA ASN A 315 -28.28 12.57 -23.54
C ASN A 315 -28.10 11.63 -22.34
N GLN A 316 -28.00 10.33 -22.58
CA GLN A 316 -27.76 9.34 -21.54
C GLN A 316 -26.27 9.04 -21.43
N THR A 317 -25.80 8.89 -20.19
CA THR A 317 -24.42 8.55 -19.86
C THR A 317 -24.40 7.35 -18.93
N GLY A 318 -23.24 6.72 -18.78
CA GLY A 318 -23.06 5.60 -17.87
C GLY A 318 -21.83 4.77 -18.19
N MET A 319 -21.66 3.69 -17.44
CA MET A 319 -20.55 2.75 -17.52
C MET A 319 -21.08 1.35 -17.82
N LEU A 320 -20.41 0.62 -18.70
CA LEU A 320 -20.80 -0.76 -19.04
C LEU A 320 -20.18 -1.76 -18.07
N VAL A 321 -21.00 -2.63 -17.47
CA VAL A 321 -20.54 -3.74 -16.65
C VAL A 321 -19.91 -4.82 -17.55
N TYR A 322 -18.62 -5.12 -17.32
CA TYR A 322 -17.92 -6.17 -18.08
C TYR A 322 -17.55 -7.40 -17.23
N LYS A 323 -17.63 -7.26 -15.88
CA LYS A 323 -17.35 -8.35 -14.96
C LYS A 323 -18.22 -8.25 -13.71
N VAL A 324 -18.70 -9.39 -13.23
CA VAL A 324 -19.36 -9.56 -11.93
C VAL A 324 -18.61 -10.65 -11.16
N TYR A 325 -18.23 -10.36 -9.93
CA TYR A 325 -17.55 -11.31 -9.06
C TYR A 325 -18.55 -12.27 -8.43
N LYS A 326 -18.23 -13.57 -8.45
CA LYS A 326 -19.06 -14.60 -7.82
C LYS A 326 -19.08 -14.42 -6.31
N ASN A 327 -20.22 -14.79 -5.71
CA ASN A 327 -20.47 -14.69 -4.26
C ASN A 327 -20.35 -13.25 -3.71
N SER A 328 -20.29 -12.23 -4.57
CA SER A 328 -20.29 -10.81 -4.20
C SER A 328 -21.72 -10.27 -4.05
N PRO A 329 -21.91 -9.08 -3.46
CA PRO A 329 -23.22 -8.43 -3.38
C PRO A 329 -23.94 -8.25 -4.73
N ALA A 330 -23.19 -8.11 -5.82
CA ALA A 330 -23.71 -7.99 -7.18
C ALA A 330 -24.13 -9.31 -7.81
N ASP A 331 -23.64 -10.45 -7.30
CA ASP A 331 -23.90 -11.77 -7.89
C ASP A 331 -25.41 -12.07 -7.93
N GLY A 332 -25.91 -12.40 -9.11
CA GLY A 332 -27.34 -12.62 -9.37
C GLY A 332 -28.21 -11.36 -9.42
N LYS A 333 -27.69 -10.17 -9.07
CA LYS A 333 -28.43 -8.89 -9.14
C LYS A 333 -27.99 -8.03 -10.31
N VAL A 334 -26.68 -7.87 -10.53
CA VAL A 334 -26.08 -7.19 -11.66
C VAL A 334 -25.61 -8.21 -12.69
N GLN A 335 -25.64 -7.86 -13.97
CA GLN A 335 -25.25 -8.75 -15.07
C GLN A 335 -24.21 -8.05 -15.97
N ILE A 336 -23.41 -8.86 -16.65
CA ILE A 336 -22.58 -8.36 -17.74
C ILE A 336 -23.51 -7.72 -18.79
N ASP A 337 -23.05 -6.63 -19.40
CA ASP A 337 -23.79 -5.78 -20.35
C ASP A 337 -24.86 -4.86 -19.72
N ASP A 338 -25.04 -4.84 -18.39
CA ASP A 338 -25.79 -3.76 -17.72
C ASP A 338 -25.03 -2.43 -17.87
N ILE A 339 -25.78 -1.34 -18.00
CA ILE A 339 -25.21 0.01 -18.02
C ILE A 339 -25.56 0.69 -16.70
N VAL A 340 -24.54 1.03 -15.91
CA VAL A 340 -24.71 1.75 -14.64
C VAL A 340 -24.76 3.23 -14.93
N THR A 341 -25.89 3.88 -14.64
CA THR A 341 -26.14 5.30 -14.96
C THR A 341 -26.11 6.22 -13.74
N GLU A 342 -26.40 5.69 -12.56
CA GLU A 342 -26.37 6.45 -11.31
C GLU A 342 -25.85 5.59 -10.17
N ILE A 343 -25.18 6.23 -9.19
CA ILE A 343 -24.77 5.69 -7.91
C ILE A 343 -25.30 6.60 -6.81
N ASP A 344 -26.11 6.09 -5.88
CA ASP A 344 -26.81 6.83 -4.81
C ASP A 344 -27.50 8.12 -5.29
N GLY A 345 -28.10 8.06 -6.49
CA GLY A 345 -28.76 9.18 -7.13
C GLY A 345 -27.82 10.17 -7.84
N HIS A 346 -26.51 9.95 -7.81
CA HIS A 346 -25.53 10.75 -8.55
C HIS A 346 -25.34 10.17 -9.95
N LYS A 347 -25.51 11.03 -10.96
CA LYS A 347 -25.37 10.67 -12.37
C LYS A 347 -23.90 10.32 -12.69
N ILE A 348 -23.69 9.18 -13.35
CA ILE A 348 -22.37 8.75 -13.81
C ILE A 348 -22.17 9.17 -15.26
N GLU A 349 -21.07 9.86 -15.56
CA GLU A 349 -20.68 10.23 -16.90
C GLU A 349 -20.05 9.04 -17.66
N ASN A 350 -19.92 9.17 -19.01
CA ASN A 350 -19.40 8.07 -19.85
C ASN A 350 -17.94 7.67 -19.56
N ASN A 351 -17.17 8.55 -18.91
CA ASN A 351 -15.81 8.30 -18.48
C ASN A 351 -15.72 7.73 -17.04
N GLY A 352 -16.88 7.51 -16.38
CA GLY A 352 -16.94 6.97 -15.02
C GLY A 352 -16.88 8.00 -13.91
N THR A 353 -16.89 9.29 -14.23
CA THR A 353 -16.90 10.34 -13.21
C THR A 353 -18.31 10.74 -12.80
N VAL A 354 -18.42 11.30 -11.59
CA VAL A 354 -19.62 11.94 -11.05
C VAL A 354 -19.29 13.36 -10.61
N GLU A 355 -20.24 14.27 -10.77
CA GLU A 355 -20.12 15.61 -10.21
C GLU A 355 -20.36 15.54 -8.70
N PHE A 356 -19.31 15.69 -7.88
CA PHE A 356 -19.43 15.67 -6.42
C PHE A 356 -19.56 17.06 -5.79
N ARG A 357 -19.15 18.10 -6.53
CA ARG A 357 -19.39 19.52 -6.26
C ARG A 357 -19.61 20.24 -7.59
N PRO A 358 -20.28 21.40 -7.60
CA PRO A 358 -20.53 22.14 -8.83
C PRO A 358 -19.25 22.37 -9.65
N GLY A 359 -19.18 21.74 -10.83
CA GLY A 359 -18.01 21.80 -11.72
C GLY A 359 -16.81 20.94 -11.32
N GLU A 360 -16.86 20.19 -10.21
CA GLU A 360 -15.81 19.28 -9.77
C GLU A 360 -16.26 17.82 -9.92
N PHE A 361 -15.45 17.02 -10.61
CA PHE A 361 -15.76 15.62 -10.93
C PHE A 361 -14.75 14.67 -10.28
N ILE A 362 -15.23 13.52 -9.81
CA ILE A 362 -14.41 12.46 -9.23
C ILE A 362 -14.89 11.10 -9.77
N ASP A 363 -14.05 10.06 -9.70
CA ASP A 363 -14.45 8.70 -10.04
C ASP A 363 -15.63 8.24 -9.17
N HIS A 364 -16.63 7.61 -9.79
CA HIS A 364 -17.90 7.22 -9.14
C HIS A 364 -17.69 6.27 -7.94
N THR A 365 -16.61 5.49 -7.92
CA THR A 365 -16.29 4.58 -6.80
C THR A 365 -16.02 5.33 -5.49
N HIS A 366 -15.79 6.65 -5.54
CA HIS A 366 -15.72 7.49 -4.34
C HIS A 366 -16.96 7.34 -3.44
N TYR A 367 -18.16 7.21 -4.04
CA TYR A 367 -19.38 7.02 -3.25
C TYR A 367 -19.42 5.67 -2.55
N ILE A 368 -18.76 4.64 -3.10
CA ILE A 368 -18.60 3.34 -2.42
C ILE A 368 -17.71 3.50 -1.19
N ASP A 369 -16.59 4.24 -1.34
CA ASP A 369 -15.62 4.45 -0.27
C ASP A 369 -16.19 5.27 0.91
N MET A 370 -17.29 6.00 0.70
CA MET A 370 -17.94 6.80 1.76
C MET A 370 -18.89 5.99 2.63
N HIS A 371 -19.26 4.78 2.21
CA HIS A 371 -20.10 3.88 2.99
C HIS A 371 -19.29 3.05 3.98
N GLN A 372 -19.89 2.78 5.14
CA GLN A 372 -19.38 1.80 6.09
C GLN A 372 -19.80 0.37 5.71
N ILE A 373 -19.02 -0.61 6.15
CA ILE A 373 -19.43 -2.02 6.01
C ILE A 373 -20.73 -2.25 6.79
N GLY A 374 -21.66 -2.98 6.16
CA GLY A 374 -23.02 -3.18 6.66
C GLY A 374 -24.05 -2.24 6.05
N GLU A 375 -23.64 -1.16 5.39
CA GLU A 375 -24.56 -0.26 4.68
C GLU A 375 -24.94 -0.79 3.29
N ASN A 376 -25.96 -0.19 2.68
CA ASN A 376 -26.40 -0.51 1.32
C ASN A 376 -26.06 0.65 0.38
N ILE A 377 -25.53 0.30 -0.77
CA ILE A 377 -25.33 1.24 -1.87
C ILE A 377 -26.36 0.99 -2.98
N THR A 378 -26.80 2.04 -3.64
CA THR A 378 -27.86 1.97 -4.66
C THR A 378 -27.33 2.36 -6.04
N PHE A 379 -27.61 1.50 -7.03
CA PHE A 379 -27.27 1.75 -8.42
C PHE A 379 -28.53 1.83 -9.26
N LYS A 380 -28.59 2.79 -10.20
CA LYS A 380 -29.55 2.75 -11.30
C LYS A 380 -28.84 2.13 -12.50
N ILE A 381 -29.42 1.09 -13.05
CA ILE A 381 -28.89 0.37 -14.22
C ILE A 381 -29.89 0.39 -15.37
N ILE A 382 -29.39 0.29 -16.59
CA ILE A 382 -30.20 -0.02 -17.79
C ILE A 382 -29.86 -1.44 -18.21
N ARG A 383 -30.90 -2.31 -18.23
CA ARG A 383 -30.85 -3.70 -18.69
C ARG A 383 -31.92 -3.92 -19.74
N ASN A 384 -31.56 -4.38 -20.94
CA ASN A 384 -32.50 -4.58 -22.05
C ASN A 384 -33.37 -3.32 -22.33
N SER A 385 -32.75 -2.16 -22.33
CA SER A 385 -33.41 -0.84 -22.52
C SER A 385 -34.44 -0.47 -21.44
N GLN A 386 -34.40 -1.14 -20.26
CA GLN A 386 -35.27 -0.81 -19.13
C GLN A 386 -34.43 -0.35 -17.95
N GLU A 387 -34.82 0.75 -17.34
CA GLU A 387 -34.21 1.25 -16.10
C GLU A 387 -34.63 0.38 -14.92
N GLN A 388 -33.69 0.07 -14.05
CA GLN A 388 -33.88 -0.70 -12.82
C GLN A 388 -33.04 -0.08 -11.70
N ILE A 389 -33.54 -0.17 -10.46
CA ILE A 389 -32.78 0.20 -9.27
C ILE A 389 -32.32 -1.10 -8.60
N VAL A 390 -31.02 -1.18 -8.33
CA VAL A 390 -30.39 -2.31 -7.63
C VAL A 390 -29.75 -1.80 -6.37
N SER A 391 -30.14 -2.37 -5.21
CA SER A 391 -29.51 -2.12 -3.92
C SER A 391 -28.61 -3.30 -3.55
N LEU A 392 -27.35 -2.98 -3.23
CA LEU A 392 -26.32 -3.94 -2.90
C LEU A 392 -25.83 -3.70 -1.45
N PRO A 393 -25.84 -4.73 -0.58
CA PRO A 393 -25.23 -4.58 0.74
C PRO A 393 -23.70 -4.59 0.61
N LEU A 394 -23.02 -3.70 1.29
CA LEU A 394 -21.57 -3.71 1.44
C LEU A 394 -21.23 -4.54 2.70
N ASP A 395 -21.43 -5.84 2.62
CA ASP A 395 -21.44 -6.75 3.78
C ASP A 395 -20.06 -7.19 4.26
N LYS A 396 -19.02 -7.00 3.44
CA LYS A 396 -17.64 -7.43 3.74
C LYS A 396 -16.60 -6.57 3.07
N PRO A 397 -15.36 -6.55 3.61
CA PRO A 397 -14.22 -5.93 2.95
C PRO A 397 -13.94 -6.52 1.57
N GLY A 398 -13.51 -5.68 0.63
CA GLY A 398 -13.22 -6.08 -0.75
C GLY A 398 -12.25 -7.26 -0.86
N LYS A 399 -11.26 -7.31 0.04
CA LYS A 399 -10.27 -8.38 0.11
C LYS A 399 -10.85 -9.80 0.27
N GLU A 400 -12.04 -9.93 0.85
CA GLU A 400 -12.68 -11.25 1.01
C GLU A 400 -13.22 -11.84 -0.29
N TYR A 401 -13.48 -10.99 -1.29
CA TYR A 401 -13.98 -11.40 -2.60
C TYR A 401 -12.89 -11.69 -3.63
N LEU A 402 -11.61 -11.54 -3.27
CA LEU A 402 -10.47 -11.74 -4.14
C LEU A 402 -9.75 -13.06 -3.81
N LEU A 403 -9.41 -13.83 -4.85
CA LEU A 403 -8.62 -15.06 -4.72
C LEU A 403 -7.18 -14.72 -4.25
N VAL A 404 -6.59 -13.68 -4.82
CA VAL A 404 -5.30 -13.12 -4.40
C VAL A 404 -5.57 -11.99 -3.42
N LYS A 405 -5.14 -12.18 -2.18
CA LYS A 405 -5.33 -11.17 -1.14
C LYS A 405 -4.42 -9.98 -1.39
N PRO A 406 -4.83 -8.75 -1.01
CA PRO A 406 -3.96 -7.57 -1.05
C PRO A 406 -2.75 -7.73 -0.14
N ASN A 407 -1.91 -6.69 -0.07
CA ASN A 407 -0.73 -6.65 0.78
C ASN A 407 -1.09 -6.88 2.25
N GLU A 408 -0.31 -7.73 2.90
CA GLU A 408 -0.41 -8.03 4.33
C GLU A 408 0.76 -7.39 5.06
N TYR A 409 0.47 -6.78 6.22
CA TYR A 409 1.41 -6.04 7.07
C TYR A 409 1.39 -6.58 8.49
N ASP A 410 2.31 -6.12 9.32
CA ASP A 410 2.36 -6.37 10.77
C ASP A 410 2.47 -7.84 11.17
N LYS A 411 2.84 -8.71 10.25
CA LYS A 411 2.99 -10.14 10.50
C LYS A 411 4.07 -10.79 9.65
N GLN A 412 4.59 -11.91 10.13
CA GLN A 412 5.46 -12.77 9.33
C GLN A 412 4.65 -13.35 8.17
N PRO A 413 5.15 -13.29 6.91
CA PRO A 413 4.52 -13.98 5.79
C PRO A 413 4.37 -15.48 6.06
N THR A 414 3.21 -16.03 5.69
CA THR A 414 2.94 -17.47 5.79
C THR A 414 3.81 -18.24 4.80
N TYR A 415 4.53 -19.25 5.27
CA TYR A 415 5.37 -20.10 4.42
C TYR A 415 5.48 -21.52 4.96
N PHE A 416 5.80 -22.45 4.07
CA PHE A 416 6.15 -23.83 4.38
C PHE A 416 7.28 -24.32 3.48
N ILE A 417 8.26 -25.00 4.07
CA ILE A 417 9.40 -25.58 3.36
C ILE A 417 9.34 -27.10 3.48
N PHE A 418 9.38 -27.80 2.35
CA PHE A 418 9.43 -29.25 2.30
C PHE A 418 10.46 -29.71 1.26
N GLY A 419 11.45 -30.50 1.67
CA GLY A 419 12.52 -30.94 0.77
C GLY A 419 13.33 -29.82 0.13
N GLY A 420 13.38 -28.64 0.76
CA GLY A 420 14.02 -27.43 0.24
C GLY A 420 13.13 -26.59 -0.69
N LEU A 421 11.94 -27.05 -1.07
CA LEU A 421 10.98 -26.24 -1.83
C LEU A 421 10.23 -25.30 -0.88
N VAL A 422 10.15 -24.01 -1.22
CA VAL A 422 9.54 -22.96 -0.40
C VAL A 422 8.20 -22.57 -1.00
N PHE A 423 7.14 -22.80 -0.24
CA PHE A 423 5.77 -22.53 -0.64
C PHE A 423 5.15 -21.41 0.18
N MET A 424 4.31 -20.60 -0.47
CA MET A 424 3.56 -19.51 0.15
C MET A 424 2.13 -19.46 -0.42
N PRO A 425 1.15 -18.90 0.32
CA PRO A 425 -0.08 -18.44 -0.32
C PRO A 425 0.26 -17.28 -1.25
N LEU A 426 -0.36 -17.26 -2.44
CA LEU A 426 -0.18 -16.16 -3.37
C LEU A 426 -1.00 -14.96 -2.90
N ASN A 427 -0.31 -13.90 -2.51
CA ASN A 427 -0.87 -12.59 -2.18
C ASN A 427 -0.12 -11.48 -2.94
N GLN A 428 -0.54 -10.24 -2.78
CA GLN A 428 0.06 -9.11 -3.50
C GLN A 428 1.52 -8.88 -3.08
N ASN A 429 1.91 -9.10 -1.80
CA ASN A 429 3.31 -9.01 -1.37
C ASN A 429 4.23 -9.94 -2.19
N VAL A 430 3.78 -11.17 -2.42
CA VAL A 430 4.53 -12.15 -3.23
C VAL A 430 4.62 -11.70 -4.68
N ILE A 431 3.52 -11.18 -5.26
CA ILE A 431 3.49 -10.65 -6.63
C ILE A 431 4.43 -9.46 -6.78
N ASP A 432 4.39 -8.51 -5.85
CA ASP A 432 5.23 -7.30 -5.86
C ASP A 432 6.73 -7.62 -5.73
N SER A 433 7.03 -8.76 -5.08
CA SER A 433 8.41 -9.24 -4.90
C SER A 433 8.97 -10.01 -6.12
N MET A 434 8.16 -10.25 -7.16
CA MET A 434 8.60 -10.94 -8.37
C MET A 434 9.36 -10.01 -9.30
N ASP A 435 10.38 -10.52 -9.98
CA ASP A 435 11.05 -9.83 -11.10
C ASP A 435 10.19 -9.95 -12.39
N GLY A 436 9.07 -9.23 -12.40
CA GLY A 436 8.02 -9.31 -13.41
C GLY A 436 6.97 -10.38 -13.10
N THR A 437 5.69 -10.00 -13.20
CA THR A 437 4.55 -10.88 -12.93
C THR A 437 4.17 -11.68 -14.17
N PRO A 438 4.25 -13.03 -14.16
CA PRO A 438 3.73 -13.83 -15.24
C PRO A 438 2.25 -13.55 -15.50
N ALA A 439 1.84 -13.45 -16.77
CA ALA A 439 0.46 -13.09 -17.14
C ALA A 439 -0.60 -13.99 -16.46
N ARG A 440 -0.28 -15.28 -16.26
CA ARG A 440 -1.13 -16.22 -15.58
C ARG A 440 -1.34 -15.87 -14.10
N ILE A 441 -0.28 -15.47 -13.40
CA ILE A 441 -0.36 -15.04 -11.99
C ILE A 441 -1.15 -13.73 -11.91
N GLY A 442 -0.85 -12.77 -12.79
CA GLY A 442 -1.60 -11.51 -12.86
C GLY A 442 -3.10 -11.70 -13.15
N ALA A 443 -3.49 -12.72 -13.90
CA ALA A 443 -4.91 -13.00 -14.15
C ALA A 443 -5.66 -13.43 -12.87
N LEU A 444 -4.98 -14.08 -11.92
CA LEU A 444 -5.60 -14.53 -10.66
C LEU A 444 -6.03 -13.38 -9.74
N THR A 445 -5.44 -12.21 -9.87
CA THR A 445 -5.82 -11.01 -9.08
C THR A 445 -7.25 -10.54 -9.38
N TYR A 446 -7.82 -10.99 -10.51
CA TYR A 446 -9.20 -10.69 -10.90
C TYR A 446 -10.15 -11.87 -10.67
N GLU A 447 -9.71 -12.97 -10.04
CA GLU A 447 -10.56 -14.12 -9.76
C GLU A 447 -11.17 -14.05 -8.37
N SER A 448 -12.38 -14.63 -8.23
CA SER A 448 -13.06 -14.82 -6.96
C SER A 448 -12.66 -16.15 -6.33
N PRO A 449 -12.60 -16.25 -4.99
CA PRO A 449 -12.47 -17.53 -4.32
C PRO A 449 -13.73 -18.38 -4.56
N GLU A 450 -13.52 -19.67 -4.81
CA GLU A 450 -14.58 -20.68 -4.92
C GLU A 450 -14.41 -21.73 -3.80
N GLU A 451 -15.47 -22.48 -3.48
CA GLU A 451 -15.42 -23.51 -2.44
C GLU A 451 -14.27 -24.51 -2.66
N LYS A 452 -14.01 -24.86 -3.91
CA LYS A 452 -12.94 -25.80 -4.32
C LYS A 452 -11.54 -25.14 -4.36
N ARG A 453 -11.46 -23.79 -4.39
CA ARG A 453 -10.21 -23.02 -4.46
C ARG A 453 -10.39 -21.67 -3.79
N ARG A 454 -9.95 -21.55 -2.56
CA ARG A 454 -10.04 -20.31 -1.75
C ARG A 454 -8.78 -19.47 -1.81
N GLU A 455 -7.65 -20.11 -2.09
CA GLU A 455 -6.34 -19.50 -2.23
C GLU A 455 -5.55 -20.18 -3.34
N ALA A 456 -4.59 -19.47 -3.89
CA ALA A 456 -3.57 -20.03 -4.78
C ALA A 456 -2.30 -20.31 -3.98
N VAL A 457 -1.66 -21.45 -4.25
CA VAL A 457 -0.38 -21.85 -3.64
C VAL A 457 0.71 -21.69 -4.66
N ILE A 458 1.82 -21.06 -4.26
CA ILE A 458 2.95 -20.81 -5.14
C ILE A 458 4.25 -21.36 -4.54
N LEU A 459 5.04 -22.05 -5.37
CA LEU A 459 6.46 -22.29 -5.11
C LEU A 459 7.22 -21.00 -5.44
N THR A 460 7.74 -20.33 -4.44
CA THR A 460 8.45 -19.06 -4.62
C THR A 460 9.92 -19.25 -4.99
N LYS A 461 10.56 -20.25 -4.42
CA LYS A 461 11.96 -20.62 -4.70
C LYS A 461 12.29 -22.02 -4.19
N VAL A 462 13.44 -22.50 -4.61
CA VAL A 462 14.03 -23.76 -4.12
C VAL A 462 15.32 -23.43 -3.35
N LEU A 463 15.52 -24.07 -2.20
CA LEU A 463 16.79 -24.13 -1.47
C LEU A 463 17.56 -25.34 -2.00
N PRO A 464 18.60 -25.16 -2.86
CA PRO A 464 19.27 -26.25 -3.53
C PRO A 464 19.83 -27.32 -2.57
N ALA A 465 19.51 -28.58 -2.85
CA ALA A 465 20.00 -29.76 -2.17
C ALA A 465 20.01 -30.96 -3.12
N ASP A 466 20.67 -32.07 -2.74
CA ASP A 466 20.73 -33.25 -3.61
C ASP A 466 19.34 -33.84 -3.91
N ILE A 467 18.42 -33.77 -2.95
CA ILE A 467 17.07 -34.34 -3.05
C ILE A 467 16.12 -33.57 -3.98
N ASN A 468 16.43 -32.31 -4.30
CA ASN A 468 15.65 -31.47 -5.19
C ASN A 468 16.46 -31.05 -6.44
N LYS A 469 17.40 -31.91 -6.83
CA LYS A 469 18.21 -31.71 -8.02
C LYS A 469 17.32 -31.52 -9.26
N ASP A 470 17.76 -30.67 -10.16
CA ASP A 470 17.09 -30.19 -11.37
C ASP A 470 15.93 -29.19 -11.13
N TYR A 471 15.43 -29.03 -9.88
CA TYR A 471 14.45 -28.00 -9.53
C TYR A 471 15.05 -26.68 -9.04
N HIS A 472 16.39 -26.58 -8.98
CA HIS A 472 17.12 -25.45 -8.37
C HIS A 472 16.79 -24.07 -8.97
N HIS A 473 16.32 -24.03 -10.19
CA HIS A 473 15.96 -22.80 -10.91
C HIS A 473 14.45 -22.57 -10.97
N ASP A 474 13.67 -23.48 -10.40
CA ASP A 474 12.22 -23.35 -10.41
C ASP A 474 11.80 -22.29 -9.39
N SER A 475 10.97 -21.36 -9.86
CA SER A 475 10.36 -20.31 -9.04
C SER A 475 9.06 -19.84 -9.67
N ASN A 476 8.21 -19.25 -8.85
CA ASN A 476 6.93 -18.67 -9.26
C ASN A 476 6.00 -19.68 -9.97
N LEU A 477 6.04 -20.94 -9.52
CA LEU A 477 5.18 -22.02 -10.02
C LEU A 477 3.90 -22.14 -9.20
N LEU A 478 2.75 -21.99 -9.84
CA LEU A 478 1.45 -22.21 -9.22
C LEU A 478 1.22 -23.72 -9.06
N ILE A 479 1.04 -24.15 -7.81
CA ILE A 479 0.78 -25.55 -7.46
C ILE A 479 -0.73 -25.76 -7.32
N GLU A 480 -1.27 -26.70 -8.08
CA GLU A 480 -2.71 -26.99 -8.09
C GLU A 480 -3.08 -28.31 -7.39
N LYS A 481 -2.13 -29.28 -7.37
CA LYS A 481 -2.41 -30.58 -6.75
C LYS A 481 -1.23 -31.11 -5.94
N VAL A 482 -1.57 -31.89 -4.92
CA VAL A 482 -0.65 -32.72 -4.15
C VAL A 482 -1.11 -34.18 -4.31
N ASN A 483 -0.24 -35.05 -4.82
CA ASN A 483 -0.54 -36.48 -5.07
C ASN A 483 -1.86 -36.69 -5.84
N GLY A 484 -2.09 -35.87 -6.88
CA GLY A 484 -3.28 -35.87 -7.72
C GLY A 484 -4.54 -35.25 -7.10
N ALA A 485 -4.52 -34.85 -5.82
CA ALA A 485 -5.62 -34.17 -5.16
C ALA A 485 -5.53 -32.64 -5.27
N ASN A 486 -6.61 -31.99 -5.73
CA ASN A 486 -6.68 -30.53 -5.84
C ASN A 486 -6.46 -29.85 -4.48
N ILE A 487 -5.82 -28.68 -4.52
CA ILE A 487 -5.57 -27.81 -3.36
C ILE A 487 -6.71 -26.80 -3.26
N ARG A 488 -7.28 -26.66 -2.07
CA ARG A 488 -8.33 -25.69 -1.78
C ARG A 488 -7.76 -24.36 -1.28
N ASP A 489 -6.83 -24.43 -0.32
CA ASP A 489 -6.17 -23.30 0.34
C ASP A 489 -4.79 -23.73 0.84
N PHE A 490 -3.98 -22.80 1.37
CA PHE A 490 -2.62 -23.08 1.83
C PHE A 490 -2.60 -24.05 3.03
N GLN A 491 -3.58 -23.97 3.91
CA GLN A 491 -3.71 -24.90 5.03
C GLN A 491 -3.99 -26.33 4.54
N ASP A 492 -4.88 -26.51 3.57
CA ASP A 492 -5.19 -27.79 2.93
C ASP A 492 -3.95 -28.37 2.23
N PHE A 493 -3.18 -27.53 1.51
CA PHE A 493 -1.90 -27.90 0.92
C PHE A 493 -0.92 -28.44 1.97
N TYR A 494 -0.70 -27.66 3.05
CA TYR A 494 0.15 -28.06 4.15
C TYR A 494 -0.28 -29.38 4.78
N GLN A 495 -1.57 -29.56 5.07
CA GLN A 495 -2.12 -30.78 5.65
C GLN A 495 -1.94 -31.99 4.75
N LYS A 496 -2.15 -31.86 3.43
CA LYS A 496 -1.96 -32.93 2.45
C LYS A 496 -0.52 -33.45 2.44
N ILE A 497 0.46 -32.58 2.54
CA ILE A 497 1.88 -32.99 2.62
C ILE A 497 2.15 -33.66 3.96
N GLN A 498 1.73 -33.05 5.08
CA GLN A 498 2.02 -33.57 6.43
C GLN A 498 1.35 -34.91 6.69
N SER A 499 0.12 -35.13 6.23
CA SER A 499 -0.65 -36.36 6.43
C SER A 499 -0.37 -37.45 5.38
N SER A 500 0.43 -37.15 4.36
CA SER A 500 0.74 -38.12 3.31
C SER A 500 1.47 -39.34 3.87
N SER A 501 1.06 -40.52 3.43
CA SER A 501 1.72 -41.81 3.72
C SER A 501 2.38 -42.44 2.48
N THR A 502 2.38 -41.72 1.34
CA THR A 502 3.01 -42.19 0.09
C THR A 502 4.54 -42.07 0.17
N ASP A 503 5.25 -42.88 -0.60
CA ASP A 503 6.72 -42.81 -0.68
C ASP A 503 7.19 -41.50 -1.32
N TYR A 504 6.42 -40.93 -2.22
CA TYR A 504 6.73 -39.69 -2.93
C TYR A 504 5.66 -38.64 -2.67
N ILE A 505 6.10 -37.38 -2.62
CA ILE A 505 5.21 -36.22 -2.74
C ILE A 505 5.30 -35.74 -4.18
N THR A 506 4.20 -35.82 -4.91
CA THR A 506 4.06 -35.29 -6.28
C THR A 506 3.25 -34.00 -6.24
N LEU A 507 3.86 -32.92 -6.71
CA LEU A 507 3.22 -31.61 -6.87
C LEU A 507 2.97 -31.35 -8.34
N GLU A 508 1.75 -30.98 -8.71
CA GLU A 508 1.40 -30.70 -10.09
C GLU A 508 1.07 -29.21 -10.25
N THR A 509 1.69 -28.60 -11.25
CA THR A 509 1.33 -27.24 -11.65
C THR A 509 0.13 -27.28 -12.60
N ALA A 510 -0.45 -26.13 -12.85
CA ALA A 510 -1.54 -25.97 -13.78
C ALA A 510 -1.16 -26.30 -15.25
N ASP A 511 0.13 -26.30 -15.60
CA ASP A 511 0.65 -26.71 -16.91
C ASP A 511 1.02 -28.20 -16.95
N ASN A 512 0.59 -28.97 -15.94
CA ASN A 512 0.91 -30.39 -15.74
C ASN A 512 2.43 -30.67 -15.58
N TYR A 513 3.24 -29.65 -15.25
CA TYR A 513 4.62 -29.87 -14.81
C TYR A 513 4.60 -30.51 -13.42
N GLN A 514 5.47 -31.50 -13.19
CA GLN A 514 5.48 -32.27 -11.96
C GLN A 514 6.81 -32.07 -11.21
N LEU A 515 6.71 -31.79 -9.93
CA LEU A 515 7.79 -31.84 -8.97
C LEU A 515 7.58 -33.07 -8.09
N VAL A 516 8.59 -33.96 -8.06
CA VAL A 516 8.52 -35.22 -7.30
C VAL A 516 9.63 -35.26 -6.30
N ILE A 517 9.30 -35.42 -5.03
CA ILE A 517 10.27 -35.48 -3.92
C ILE A 517 10.06 -36.80 -3.18
N ASP A 518 11.16 -37.53 -2.93
CA ASP A 518 11.13 -38.68 -1.99
C ASP A 518 10.79 -38.15 -0.60
N ARG A 519 9.66 -38.62 -0.07
CA ARG A 519 9.10 -38.12 1.18
C ARG A 519 9.99 -38.47 2.38
N LYS A 520 10.52 -39.68 2.40
CA LYS A 520 11.37 -40.15 3.51
C LYS A 520 12.68 -39.37 3.53
N GLU A 521 13.33 -39.27 2.38
CA GLU A 521 14.58 -38.55 2.25
C GLU A 521 14.38 -37.05 2.56
N ALA A 522 13.26 -36.44 2.12
CA ALA A 522 12.94 -35.07 2.45
C ALA A 522 12.85 -34.84 3.95
N ILE A 523 12.14 -35.71 4.69
CA ILE A 523 12.02 -35.60 6.16
C ILE A 523 13.38 -35.76 6.83
N GLU A 524 14.20 -36.73 6.39
CA GLU A 524 15.52 -37.01 6.96
C GLU A 524 16.51 -35.86 6.70
N ARG A 525 16.47 -35.25 5.50
CA ARG A 525 17.38 -34.18 5.09
C ARG A 525 16.93 -32.77 5.49
N GLN A 526 15.66 -32.58 5.82
CA GLN A 526 15.08 -31.27 6.16
C GLN A 526 15.93 -30.49 7.17
N PRO A 527 16.35 -31.05 8.33
CA PRO A 527 17.15 -30.27 9.30
C PRO A 527 18.50 -29.80 8.74
N GLN A 528 19.13 -30.62 7.90
CA GLN A 528 20.42 -30.27 7.29
C GLN A 528 20.24 -29.14 6.24
N ILE A 529 19.19 -29.22 5.41
CA ILE A 529 18.87 -28.20 4.41
C ILE A 529 18.59 -26.87 5.12
N LEU A 530 17.71 -26.86 6.13
CA LEU A 530 17.40 -25.65 6.88
C LEU A 530 18.65 -25.02 7.52
N ALA A 531 19.50 -25.82 8.15
CA ALA A 531 20.74 -25.35 8.76
C ALA A 531 21.72 -24.76 7.73
N GLN A 532 21.83 -25.36 6.55
CA GLN A 532 22.69 -24.86 5.47
C GLN A 532 22.29 -23.46 4.99
N TYR A 533 21.00 -23.15 5.00
CA TYR A 533 20.46 -21.85 4.54
C TYR A 533 20.11 -20.90 5.69
N GLY A 534 20.47 -21.22 6.94
CA GLY A 534 20.20 -20.37 8.11
C GLY A 534 18.71 -20.23 8.43
N VAL A 535 17.90 -21.21 8.04
CA VAL A 535 16.46 -21.21 8.29
C VAL A 535 16.16 -21.84 9.65
N ASN A 536 15.56 -21.08 10.56
CA ASN A 536 15.30 -21.51 11.93
C ASN A 536 14.07 -22.43 12.07
N ALA A 537 13.11 -22.33 11.14
CA ALA A 537 11.90 -23.14 11.14
C ALA A 537 11.47 -23.45 9.70
N ASP A 538 10.92 -24.63 9.47
CA ASP A 538 10.40 -25.06 8.18
C ASP A 538 9.04 -24.44 7.81
N ARG A 539 8.45 -23.69 8.74
CA ARG A 539 7.11 -23.08 8.58
C ARG A 539 6.95 -21.83 9.42
N SER A 540 6.03 -20.97 9.01
CA SER A 540 5.65 -19.76 9.73
C SER A 540 4.96 -20.05 11.07
N LYS A 541 4.90 -19.03 11.93
CA LYS A 541 4.33 -19.14 13.30
C LYS A 541 2.85 -19.54 13.30
N ASP A 542 2.07 -19.06 12.37
CA ASP A 542 0.65 -19.41 12.19
C ASP A 542 0.44 -20.91 11.90
N LEU A 543 1.26 -21.51 11.02
CA LEU A 543 1.24 -22.95 10.77
C LEU A 543 1.76 -23.78 11.97
N GLN A 544 2.72 -23.25 12.73
CA GLN A 544 3.16 -23.91 13.97
C GLN A 544 2.02 -23.96 14.99
N ALA A 545 1.24 -22.90 15.13
CA ALA A 545 0.10 -22.85 16.03
C ALA A 545 -0.98 -23.90 15.68
N LEU A 546 -1.20 -24.19 14.40
CA LEU A 546 -2.14 -25.22 13.96
C LEU A 546 -1.74 -26.64 14.39
N THR A 547 -0.44 -26.90 14.49
CA THR A 547 0.08 -28.22 14.94
C THR A 547 0.07 -28.40 16.45
N GLN A 548 -0.04 -27.32 17.21
CA GLN A 548 -0.06 -27.32 18.68
C GLN A 548 -1.50 -27.28 19.26
N ALA A 549 -2.49 -26.90 18.47
CA ALA A 549 -3.89 -26.93 18.89
C ALA A 549 -4.35 -28.39 19.10
N PRO A 550 -5.01 -28.73 20.22
CA PRO A 550 -5.57 -30.07 20.40
C PRO A 550 -6.53 -30.36 19.25
N GLN A 551 -6.27 -31.42 18.51
CA GLN A 551 -7.17 -31.88 17.45
C GLN A 551 -8.57 -32.06 18.09
N PRO A 552 -9.66 -31.48 17.54
CA PRO A 552 -10.99 -31.76 18.05
C PRO A 552 -11.18 -33.26 18.01
N ALA A 553 -11.49 -33.86 19.17
CA ALA A 553 -11.67 -35.29 19.30
C ALA A 553 -12.61 -35.76 18.21
N ALA A 554 -12.15 -36.73 17.40
CA ALA A 554 -12.95 -37.33 16.36
C ALA A 554 -14.32 -37.70 16.96
N THR A 555 -15.40 -37.15 16.42
CA THR A 555 -16.76 -37.43 16.88
C THR A 555 -16.96 -38.93 16.82
N ALA A 556 -17.06 -39.55 17.99
CA ALA A 556 -17.40 -40.98 18.09
C ALA A 556 -18.76 -41.20 17.39
N PRO A 557 -18.95 -42.34 16.70
CA PRO A 557 -20.20 -42.59 16.01
C PRO A 557 -21.34 -42.55 17.03
N ILE A 558 -22.39 -41.79 16.70
CA ILE A 558 -23.61 -41.68 17.49
C ILE A 558 -24.23 -43.09 17.64
N ALA A 559 -24.13 -43.65 18.83
CA ALA A 559 -24.87 -44.86 19.18
C ALA A 559 -26.36 -44.50 19.23
N GLU A 560 -27.15 -45.25 18.47
CA GLU A 560 -28.60 -45.19 18.38
C GLU A 560 -29.21 -45.34 19.79
N GLN A 561 -29.81 -44.26 20.32
CA GLN A 561 -30.49 -44.28 21.61
C GLN A 561 -31.93 -44.81 21.43
N ALA A 562 -32.26 -45.87 22.16
CA ALA A 562 -33.60 -46.35 22.37
C ALA A 562 -34.51 -45.36 23.14
N PRO A 563 -35.84 -45.40 22.99
CA PRO A 563 -36.74 -44.34 23.43
C PRO A 563 -36.86 -44.21 24.95
N ALA A 564 -36.83 -42.96 25.42
CA ALA A 564 -36.91 -42.59 26.82
C ALA A 564 -38.33 -42.74 27.41
N VAL A 565 -38.38 -43.35 28.59
CA VAL A 565 -39.56 -43.44 29.46
C VAL A 565 -39.73 -42.12 30.22
N THR A 566 -40.94 -41.58 30.16
CA THR A 566 -41.38 -40.36 30.83
C THR A 566 -41.42 -40.55 32.36
N GLN A 567 -40.73 -39.69 33.12
CA GLN A 567 -40.95 -39.50 34.56
C GLN A 567 -41.15 -38.02 34.94
N THR A 568 -42.17 -37.80 35.73
CA THR A 568 -42.70 -36.53 36.25
C THR A 568 -41.75 -35.80 37.20
N PRO A 569 -41.83 -34.43 37.34
CA PRO A 569 -40.88 -33.63 38.10
C PRO A 569 -41.18 -33.65 39.62
N VAL A 570 -40.10 -33.79 40.41
CA VAL A 570 -40.13 -33.57 41.86
C VAL A 570 -39.46 -32.20 42.13
N THR A 571 -40.19 -31.34 42.76
CA THR A 571 -39.78 -29.98 43.24
C THR A 571 -38.81 -30.13 44.41
N THR A 572 -37.63 -29.52 44.33
CA THR A 572 -36.75 -29.35 45.51
C THR A 572 -36.29 -27.91 45.60
N THR A 573 -36.55 -27.33 46.78
CA THR A 573 -36.30 -25.99 47.24
C THR A 573 -34.82 -25.67 47.38
N ILE A 574 -34.43 -24.46 46.99
CA ILE A 574 -33.09 -23.86 47.10
C ILE A 574 -32.93 -23.23 48.51
N PRO A 575 -31.82 -23.45 49.22
CA PRO A 575 -31.47 -22.62 50.39
C PRO A 575 -30.52 -21.46 50.02
N THR A 576 -30.76 -20.33 50.64
CA THR A 576 -30.07 -19.04 50.54
C THR A 576 -28.67 -19.09 51.14
N PRO A 577 -27.66 -18.37 50.60
CA PRO A 577 -26.31 -18.29 51.16
C PRO A 577 -26.21 -17.25 52.27
N ALA A 578 -25.41 -17.55 53.31
CA ALA A 578 -25.06 -16.70 54.43
C ALA A 578 -23.84 -15.78 54.12
N PRO A 579 -23.65 -14.67 54.84
CA PRO A 579 -22.70 -13.61 54.54
C PRO A 579 -21.25 -13.90 55.01
N PRO A 580 -20.25 -13.13 54.52
CA PRO A 580 -18.82 -13.40 54.73
C PRO A 580 -18.34 -12.94 56.14
N VAL A 581 -17.44 -13.73 56.69
CA VAL A 581 -16.72 -13.41 57.93
C VAL A 581 -15.36 -12.81 57.58
N THR A 582 -15.08 -11.66 58.16
CA THR A 582 -13.80 -10.94 58.15
C THR A 582 -12.86 -11.56 59.19
N GLU A 583 -11.62 -11.87 58.82
CA GLU A 583 -10.58 -12.10 59.81
C GLU A 583 -9.25 -11.46 59.39
N THR A 584 -8.67 -10.71 60.30
CA THR A 584 -7.49 -9.86 60.22
C THR A 584 -6.27 -10.57 60.79
N ALA A 585 -5.16 -10.46 60.03
CA ALA A 585 -3.72 -10.38 60.42
C ALA A 585 -3.10 -11.43 61.38
N PRO A 586 -1.79 -11.53 61.49
CA PRO A 586 -0.72 -10.55 61.26
C PRO A 586 0.57 -11.05 60.53
N ILE A 587 1.37 -10.08 60.21
CA ILE A 587 2.69 -10.07 59.62
C ILE A 587 3.73 -10.82 60.46
N SER A 588 4.54 -11.68 59.85
CA SER A 588 5.81 -12.15 60.40
C SER A 588 6.92 -11.98 59.39
N SER A 589 7.90 -11.19 59.74
CA SER A 589 9.14 -10.91 59.03
C SER A 589 10.15 -12.05 59.22
N ALA A 590 10.79 -12.52 58.17
CA ALA A 590 12.00 -13.34 58.20
C ALA A 590 13.10 -12.78 57.30
N PRO A 591 14.37 -12.98 57.58
CA PRO A 591 15.46 -12.11 57.19
C PRO A 591 16.05 -12.41 55.81
N VAL A 592 16.56 -11.34 55.20
CA VAL A 592 17.28 -11.33 53.92
C VAL A 592 18.66 -11.97 54.06
N ALA A 593 18.98 -12.94 53.20
CA ALA A 593 20.34 -13.48 53.02
C ALA A 593 21.13 -12.66 51.98
N PRO A 594 22.46 -12.52 52.12
CA PRO A 594 23.24 -11.63 51.28
C PRO A 594 23.54 -12.22 49.88
N THR A 595 23.49 -11.36 48.89
CA THR A 595 23.84 -11.61 47.48
C THR A 595 25.36 -11.85 47.32
N PRO A 596 25.80 -12.83 46.54
CA PRO A 596 27.22 -12.97 46.19
C PRO A 596 27.64 -11.95 45.12
N ALA A 597 28.88 -11.45 45.27
CA ALA A 597 29.54 -10.50 44.42
C ALA A 597 29.78 -11.04 43.00
N ALA A 598 29.59 -10.21 41.99
CA ALA A 598 29.90 -10.50 40.60
C ALA A 598 31.42 -10.52 40.34
N PRO A 599 31.92 -11.39 39.44
CA PRO A 599 33.34 -11.38 39.05
C PRO A 599 33.65 -10.20 38.13
N ALA A 600 34.87 -9.69 38.24
CA ALA A 600 35.42 -8.56 37.50
C ALA A 600 35.45 -8.84 35.99
N THR A 601 34.97 -7.89 35.23
CA THR A 601 34.98 -7.88 33.76
C THR A 601 36.36 -7.47 33.26
N GLU A 602 37.00 -8.33 32.49
CA GLU A 602 38.21 -8.07 31.73
C GLU A 602 37.95 -7.06 30.61
N ALA A 603 38.79 -6.04 30.51
CA ALA A 603 38.63 -4.94 29.56
C ALA A 603 38.87 -5.40 28.10
N ALA A 604 37.93 -5.16 27.24
CA ALA A 604 38.05 -5.36 25.79
C ALA A 604 39.05 -4.37 25.18
N PRO A 605 39.82 -4.76 24.14
CA PRO A 605 40.80 -3.89 23.51
C PRO A 605 40.10 -2.80 22.66
N THR A 606 40.62 -1.61 22.73
CA THR A 606 40.24 -0.41 21.99
C THR A 606 40.41 -0.64 20.47
N PRO A 607 39.41 -0.37 19.62
CA PRO A 607 39.59 -0.44 18.18
C PRO A 607 40.47 0.71 17.66
N ALA A 608 41.33 0.38 16.69
CA ALA A 608 42.21 1.32 16.00
C ALA A 608 41.42 2.39 15.20
N PRO A 609 41.94 3.61 15.01
CA PRO A 609 41.25 4.68 14.30
C PRO A 609 41.13 4.35 12.81
N VAL A 610 39.91 4.41 12.31
CA VAL A 610 39.58 4.30 10.87
C VAL A 610 39.99 5.59 10.18
N ALA A 611 40.75 5.48 9.09
CA ALA A 611 41.14 6.59 8.24
C ALA A 611 39.91 7.23 7.55
N PRO A 612 39.90 8.55 7.32
CA PRO A 612 38.77 9.23 6.71
C PRO A 612 38.62 8.81 5.24
N ILE A 613 37.39 8.41 4.86
CA ILE A 613 37.01 8.14 3.49
C ILE A 613 36.90 9.49 2.76
N VAL A 614 37.80 9.72 1.78
CA VAL A 614 37.72 10.88 0.89
C VAL A 614 36.59 10.65 -0.12
N ALA A 615 35.59 11.52 -0.11
CA ALA A 615 34.53 11.53 -1.09
C ALA A 615 35.06 11.88 -2.49
N PRO A 616 34.59 11.21 -3.57
CA PRO A 616 34.96 11.57 -4.92
C PRO A 616 34.35 12.94 -5.30
N PRO A 617 35.05 13.73 -6.17
CA PRO A 617 34.57 15.04 -6.58
C PRO A 617 33.31 14.91 -7.47
N PRO A 618 32.41 15.93 -7.47
CA PRO A 618 31.21 15.93 -8.30
C PRO A 618 31.57 16.00 -9.79
N VAL A 619 31.02 15.09 -10.58
CA VAL A 619 31.11 15.10 -12.03
C VAL A 619 30.11 16.13 -12.56
N THR A 620 30.58 17.28 -13.00
CA THR A 620 29.79 18.25 -13.77
C THR A 620 29.79 17.81 -15.24
N ALA A 621 28.67 17.32 -15.73
CA ALA A 621 28.44 17.14 -17.16
C ALA A 621 27.98 18.48 -17.77
N PRO A 622 28.50 18.92 -18.94
CA PRO A 622 28.05 20.12 -19.60
C PRO A 622 26.68 19.89 -20.25
N ILE A 623 25.73 20.77 -19.93
CA ILE A 623 24.42 20.85 -20.60
C ILE A 623 24.66 21.48 -21.98
N GLY A 624 24.57 20.68 -23.05
CA GLY A 624 24.53 21.18 -24.41
C GLY A 624 23.13 21.72 -24.74
N PRO A 625 22.99 22.71 -25.65
CA PRO A 625 21.71 23.33 -25.96
C PRO A 625 20.79 22.34 -26.70
N PHE A 626 19.55 22.28 -26.25
CA PHE A 626 18.46 21.52 -26.88
C PHE A 626 18.14 22.14 -28.24
N VAL A 627 18.43 21.42 -29.34
CA VAL A 627 17.97 21.77 -30.69
C VAL A 627 16.64 21.03 -30.91
N ALA A 628 15.56 21.78 -31.04
CA ALA A 628 14.23 21.25 -31.40
C ALA A 628 14.27 20.66 -32.84
N PRO A 629 13.62 19.51 -33.09
CA PRO A 629 13.53 18.97 -34.44
C PRO A 629 12.65 19.85 -35.34
N PRO A 630 12.93 19.96 -36.66
CA PRO A 630 12.17 20.79 -37.57
C PRO A 630 10.76 20.24 -37.76
N SER A 631 9.77 21.15 -37.76
CA SER A 631 8.36 20.88 -38.02
C SER A 631 8.19 20.32 -39.43
N ALA A 632 7.45 19.21 -39.55
CA ALA A 632 7.04 18.64 -40.85
C ALA A 632 6.11 19.60 -41.60
N PRO A 633 6.18 19.68 -42.96
CA PRO A 633 5.33 20.55 -43.72
C PRO A 633 3.87 20.07 -43.72
N VAL A 634 2.95 21.01 -43.50
CA VAL A 634 1.49 20.83 -43.58
C VAL A 634 1.13 20.53 -45.03
N ALA A 635 0.55 19.35 -45.28
CA ALA A 635 0.00 18.99 -46.58
C ALA A 635 -1.35 19.76 -46.83
N VAL A 636 -1.39 20.54 -47.90
CA VAL A 636 -2.61 21.21 -48.39
C VAL A 636 -3.49 20.16 -49.10
N PRO A 637 -4.79 20.04 -48.78
CA PRO A 637 -5.65 19.09 -49.47
C PRO A 637 -5.95 19.58 -50.91
N PRO A 638 -6.11 18.68 -51.91
CA PRO A 638 -6.40 19.05 -53.29
C PRO A 638 -7.81 19.56 -53.45
N THR A 639 -7.96 20.68 -54.18
CA THR A 639 -9.21 21.28 -54.59
C THR A 639 -9.94 20.36 -55.57
N ALA A 640 -11.22 20.08 -55.29
CA ALA A 640 -12.11 19.32 -56.18
C ALA A 640 -12.47 20.13 -57.46
N PRO A 641 -12.62 19.47 -58.61
CA PRO A 641 -13.00 20.16 -59.83
C PRO A 641 -14.50 20.52 -59.85
N VAL A 642 -14.76 21.75 -60.22
CA VAL A 642 -16.12 22.29 -60.47
C VAL A 642 -16.65 21.68 -61.79
N THR A 643 -17.69 20.84 -61.69
CA THR A 643 -18.43 20.38 -62.85
C THR A 643 -19.58 21.37 -63.14
N GLY A 644 -19.50 22.06 -64.25
CA GLY A 644 -20.53 22.91 -64.75
C GLY A 644 -21.74 22.11 -65.23
N ASN A 645 -22.93 22.59 -64.81
CA ASN A 645 -24.21 22.07 -65.19
C ASN A 645 -24.70 22.85 -66.45
N THR A 646 -24.95 22.18 -67.55
CA THR A 646 -25.74 22.68 -68.70
C THR A 646 -26.88 21.72 -68.95
N GLN A 647 -28.07 22.23 -68.72
CA GLN A 647 -29.32 21.68 -69.25
C GLN A 647 -29.46 21.95 -70.78
N PRO A 648 -30.33 21.24 -71.54
CA PRO A 648 -31.77 21.38 -71.45
C PRO A 648 -32.53 20.18 -70.93
#